data_ad5b5f17b786c6c08f17b1afc511709c
#
_entry.id   ad5b5f17b786c6c08f17b1afc511709c
#
_cell.length_a   1.000
_cell.length_b   1.000
_cell.length_c   1.000
_cell.angle_alpha   90.00
_cell.angle_beta   90.00
_cell.angle_gamma   90.00
#
_symmetry.space_group_name_H-M   'P 1'
#
loop_
_entity.id
_entity.type
_entity.pdbx_description
1 polymer ?
#
loop_
_entity_poly.entity_id
_entity_poly.type
_entity_poly.pdbx_seq_one_letter_code
_entity_poly.pdbx_strand_id
1 'polypeptide(L)'
;MKQSSLAVLGACLAGLILARSGPAQHVVVEGEIAVTHGDAYRTTARVSYPGGPPPLQGWPLVVVVPGLGSSHLSFAPEADAIAGAGYFVVTYDVRGQASAKALNPGRGSRLWALDEWIDLAEVIEWATQSWPDAVDATRIGVVGDSQGGVHAWAAAAYSGKVLPSNPRRSTPFPVIRAVIPRIMAPQTVDVLVPHGTGFHELFGSWLDDAKEEIVRFDPEFRRRASEFFENDDPAGLAAWMKAEAGRDFVGELATSRVPVLCMMTWLDEFLSPDLAIAALDMLPKETPRRLFVSTGFHSTPLNTYQVILRQRLGLRWLNWFLRDDNKVGDGGPPVITAAIPGDPLQYSLVQSIWRLREDGRYPSLDAQALRFDLDAFLRLRGANEDVFVGQRRLVNALNVDYDWRDFARDRSQMGRVVAALPRDKLDFVGPVLPGGIELVGDGVLYLRLKPNRPDFQLGVRLFSQLSDGSRQVLAVGGQTWRNASAASGVYRIPLGCSTAVLPVGSRLVLEVSNQVVQRPGTEDRFRLQPLMQSFHVDLDFDATRMARLELPLRGSPRPDLGTGIFDIEVDRPLAADMFLQSSVSRAGVPYLVLLSLTPPTYNAVSGGRDFWFARDNFTDFAFQFAASPLFPGFVGLTDASGVARPSLRFDRLQQLPPELRGLDMWALPILLPGPVIEAGASVVVRFR
;
A
#
# COMPACT_ATOMS: atom_id res chain seq x y z
N MET A 1 15.18 -5.41 -16.70
CA MET A 1 16.30 -4.44 -16.58
C MET A 1 15.91 -2.95 -16.60
N LYS A 2 14.62 -2.55 -16.75
CA LYS A 2 14.22 -1.12 -16.74
C LYS A 2 13.49 -0.66 -15.47
N GLN A 3 13.24 -1.53 -14.51
CA GLN A 3 12.53 -1.17 -13.26
C GLN A 3 13.44 -0.78 -12.10
N SER A 4 14.70 -1.17 -12.10
CA SER A 4 15.68 -0.78 -11.08
C SER A 4 16.06 0.71 -11.13
N SER A 5 15.93 1.34 -12.30
CA SER A 5 16.28 2.77 -12.47
C SER A 5 15.25 3.74 -11.92
N LEU A 6 13.96 3.36 -11.80
CA LEU A 6 12.90 4.22 -11.24
C LEU A 6 12.93 4.24 -9.71
N ALA A 7 13.29 3.14 -9.06
CA ALA A 7 13.44 3.09 -7.61
C ALA A 7 14.60 3.99 -7.13
N VAL A 8 15.68 4.06 -7.91
CA VAL A 8 16.84 4.92 -7.60
C VAL A 8 16.50 6.40 -7.78
N LEU A 9 15.66 6.76 -8.77
CA LEU A 9 15.26 8.15 -8.99
C LEU A 9 14.34 8.68 -7.87
N GLY A 10 13.44 7.83 -7.35
CA GLY A 10 12.58 8.17 -6.21
C GLY A 10 13.38 8.40 -4.93
N ALA A 11 14.43 7.63 -4.68
CA ALA A 11 15.29 7.77 -3.52
C ALA A 11 16.17 9.04 -3.59
N CYS A 12 16.66 9.42 -4.77
CA CYS A 12 17.46 10.64 -4.94
C CYS A 12 16.65 11.94 -4.77
N LEU A 13 15.39 11.97 -5.22
CA LEU A 13 14.53 13.14 -4.98
C LEU A 13 14.14 13.29 -3.50
N ALA A 14 14.00 12.19 -2.77
CA ALA A 14 13.65 12.20 -1.35
C ALA A 14 14.74 12.84 -0.47
N GLY A 15 16.01 12.64 -0.80
CA GLY A 15 17.14 13.23 -0.08
C GLY A 15 17.20 14.77 -0.18
N LEU A 16 16.74 15.34 -1.29
CA LEU A 16 16.77 16.79 -1.53
C LEU A 16 15.65 17.58 -0.82
N ILE A 17 14.57 16.92 -0.42
CA ILE A 17 13.38 17.62 0.13
C ILE A 17 13.40 17.66 1.67
N LEU A 18 14.11 16.73 2.34
CA LEU A 18 14.25 16.74 3.81
C LEU A 18 15.21 17.84 4.34
N ALA A 19 15.98 18.47 3.44
CA ALA A 19 17.05 19.41 3.81
C ALA A 19 16.56 20.83 4.20
N ARG A 20 15.26 21.10 4.37
CA ARG A 20 14.75 22.47 4.63
C ARG A 20 14.14 22.74 6.01
N SER A 21 14.43 21.92 7.03
CA SER A 21 14.00 22.23 8.41
C SER A 21 15.18 22.31 9.39
N GLY A 22 16.08 23.22 9.16
CA GLY A 22 17.28 23.48 9.96
C GLY A 22 18.56 23.35 9.12
N PRO A 23 19.73 23.85 9.58
CA PRO A 23 20.99 23.55 8.92
C PRO A 23 21.16 22.03 8.88
N ALA A 24 21.32 21.47 7.67
CA ALA A 24 21.56 20.04 7.49
C ALA A 24 22.73 19.63 8.40
N GLN A 25 22.47 18.79 9.40
CA GLN A 25 23.50 18.31 10.28
C GLN A 25 24.44 17.43 9.44
N HIS A 26 25.73 17.67 9.49
CA HIS A 26 26.70 16.83 8.81
C HIS A 26 26.53 15.38 9.29
N VAL A 27 26.40 14.45 8.35
CA VAL A 27 26.25 13.01 8.65
C VAL A 27 27.57 12.31 8.41
N VAL A 28 28.06 11.61 9.41
CA VAL A 28 29.21 10.72 9.29
C VAL A 28 28.70 9.37 8.80
N VAL A 29 29.39 8.79 7.83
CA VAL A 29 29.06 7.49 7.24
C VAL A 29 30.24 6.57 7.34
N GLU A 30 30.02 5.40 7.92
CA GLU A 30 30.98 4.29 7.92
C GLU A 30 30.35 3.15 7.13
N GLY A 31 30.95 2.81 5.98
CA GLY A 31 30.41 1.81 5.04
C GLY A 31 31.14 0.47 5.11
N GLU A 32 30.45 -0.56 4.64
CA GLU A 32 31.01 -1.90 4.41
C GLU A 32 31.68 -2.57 5.61
N ILE A 33 31.08 -2.41 6.80
CA ILE A 33 31.59 -3.01 8.02
C ILE A 33 31.14 -4.46 8.10
N ALA A 34 32.08 -5.38 8.28
CA ALA A 34 31.79 -6.80 8.42
C ALA A 34 31.20 -7.10 9.80
N VAL A 35 30.00 -7.70 9.84
CA VAL A 35 29.39 -8.24 11.05
C VAL A 35 29.40 -9.76 10.96
N THR A 36 29.86 -10.43 12.03
CA THR A 36 29.86 -11.88 12.13
C THR A 36 28.84 -12.31 13.19
N HIS A 37 27.90 -13.14 12.77
CA HIS A 37 26.85 -13.69 13.59
C HIS A 37 27.32 -14.90 14.43
N GLY A 38 26.57 -15.26 15.46
CA GLY A 38 26.93 -16.36 16.39
C GLY A 38 27.05 -17.75 15.76
N ASP A 39 26.48 -17.95 14.55
CA ASP A 39 26.65 -19.16 13.74
C ASP A 39 27.76 -19.01 12.69
N ALA A 40 28.63 -18.03 12.85
CA ALA A 40 29.68 -17.66 11.90
C ALA A 40 29.15 -17.20 10.52
N TYR A 41 27.85 -16.90 10.39
CA TYR A 41 27.34 -16.22 9.20
C TYR A 41 27.85 -14.77 9.16
N ARG A 42 28.21 -14.28 7.99
CA ARG A 42 28.78 -12.94 7.82
C ARG A 42 27.88 -12.06 7.00
N THR A 43 27.70 -10.82 7.43
CA THR A 43 26.98 -9.80 6.67
C THR A 43 27.78 -8.50 6.60
N THR A 44 27.40 -7.62 5.68
CA THR A 44 27.95 -6.27 5.60
C THR A 44 26.92 -5.29 6.14
N ALA A 45 27.36 -4.37 6.97
CA ALA A 45 26.58 -3.29 7.52
C ALA A 45 27.14 -1.92 7.10
N ARG A 46 26.27 -0.91 7.13
CA ARG A 46 26.58 0.50 6.98
C ARG A 46 26.01 1.26 8.16
N VAL A 47 26.79 2.16 8.71
CA VAL A 47 26.44 3.00 9.85
C VAL A 47 26.40 4.47 9.40
N SER A 48 25.37 5.20 9.83
CA SER A 48 25.23 6.64 9.60
C SER A 48 24.82 7.32 10.90
N TYR A 49 25.49 8.42 11.28
CA TYR A 49 25.18 9.15 12.51
C TYR A 49 25.48 10.65 12.37
N PRO A 50 24.91 11.52 13.22
CA PRO A 50 25.17 12.95 13.18
C PRO A 50 26.65 13.26 13.40
N GLY A 51 27.21 14.23 12.67
CA GLY A 51 28.53 14.76 12.93
C GLY A 51 28.58 15.55 14.25
N GLY A 52 29.70 15.45 14.95
CA GLY A 52 29.91 16.08 16.25
C GLY A 52 29.79 15.13 17.43
N PRO A 53 29.90 15.62 18.68
CA PRO A 53 29.84 14.78 19.86
C PRO A 53 28.42 14.25 20.09
N PRO A 54 28.27 12.98 20.52
CA PRO A 54 26.98 12.44 20.89
C PRO A 54 26.40 13.15 22.12
N PRO A 55 25.08 13.13 22.29
CA PRO A 55 24.45 13.51 23.56
C PRO A 55 24.99 12.68 24.72
N LEU A 56 24.86 13.14 25.94
CA LEU A 56 25.36 12.43 27.14
C LEU A 56 24.86 10.97 27.24
N GLN A 57 23.66 10.70 26.73
CA GLN A 57 23.07 9.34 26.72
C GLN A 57 23.30 8.58 25.39
N GLY A 58 24.04 9.17 24.45
CA GLY A 58 24.15 8.65 23.11
C GLY A 58 22.95 9.04 22.21
N TRP A 59 23.07 8.76 20.90
CA TRP A 59 21.94 8.86 19.97
C TRP A 59 21.04 7.63 20.05
N PRO A 60 19.71 7.77 19.91
CA PRO A 60 18.84 6.62 19.74
C PRO A 60 19.26 5.79 18.52
N LEU A 61 19.20 4.47 18.63
CA LEU A 61 19.53 3.55 17.55
C LEU A 61 18.31 3.28 16.68
N VAL A 62 18.48 3.37 15.36
CA VAL A 62 17.49 2.91 14.38
C VAL A 62 18.13 1.89 13.45
N VAL A 63 17.58 0.68 13.40
CA VAL A 63 17.99 -0.33 12.42
C VAL A 63 17.01 -0.27 11.25
N VAL A 64 17.53 -0.04 10.03
CA VAL A 64 16.75 -0.02 8.80
C VAL A 64 17.02 -1.31 8.02
N VAL A 65 16.00 -2.15 7.90
CA VAL A 65 16.13 -3.50 7.32
C VAL A 65 15.61 -3.50 5.89
N PRO A 66 16.43 -3.91 4.89
CA PRO A 66 16.06 -3.94 3.49
C PRO A 66 14.98 -4.99 3.16
N GLY A 67 14.28 -4.76 2.04
CA GLY A 67 13.39 -5.73 1.44
C GLY A 67 14.13 -6.87 0.75
N LEU A 68 13.38 -7.91 0.34
CA LEU A 68 13.94 -9.07 -0.37
C LEU A 68 14.59 -8.63 -1.69
N GLY A 69 15.81 -9.10 -1.93
CA GLY A 69 16.59 -8.75 -3.13
C GLY A 69 17.24 -7.37 -3.08
N SER A 70 17.07 -6.61 -1.99
CA SER A 70 17.73 -5.33 -1.77
C SER A 70 19.01 -5.48 -0.95
N SER A 71 19.80 -4.41 -0.88
CA SER A 71 21.02 -4.35 -0.07
C SER A 71 20.93 -3.21 0.95
N HIS A 72 21.84 -3.23 1.93
CA HIS A 72 22.03 -2.12 2.85
C HIS A 72 22.23 -0.77 2.14
N LEU A 73 22.83 -0.75 0.95
CA LEU A 73 23.01 0.45 0.13
C LEU A 73 21.71 0.97 -0.48
N SER A 74 20.73 0.11 -0.72
CA SER A 74 19.43 0.52 -1.28
C SER A 74 18.68 1.48 -0.37
N PHE A 75 18.95 1.43 0.93
CA PHE A 75 18.34 2.28 1.95
C PHE A 75 19.28 3.37 2.50
N ALA A 76 20.47 3.53 1.90
CA ALA A 76 21.42 4.54 2.33
C ALA A 76 20.87 5.97 2.36
N PRO A 77 20.11 6.45 1.36
CA PRO A 77 19.55 7.82 1.41
C PRO A 77 18.56 8.01 2.56
N GLU A 78 17.76 7.00 2.89
CA GLU A 78 16.84 7.07 4.01
C GLU A 78 17.59 7.00 5.36
N ALA A 79 18.57 6.12 5.47
CA ALA A 79 19.43 6.02 6.65
C ALA A 79 20.13 7.35 6.95
N ASP A 80 20.67 8.01 5.91
CA ASP A 80 21.31 9.32 6.05
C ASP A 80 20.32 10.42 6.47
N ALA A 81 19.10 10.37 5.94
CA ALA A 81 18.06 11.32 6.32
C ALA A 81 17.62 11.13 7.79
N ILE A 82 17.50 9.88 8.26
CA ILE A 82 17.20 9.57 9.65
C ILE A 82 18.39 9.97 10.55
N ALA A 83 19.63 9.71 10.13
CA ALA A 83 20.82 10.13 10.84
C ALA A 83 20.90 11.66 10.96
N GLY A 84 20.65 12.40 9.87
CA GLY A 84 20.55 13.85 9.87
C GLY A 84 19.48 14.42 10.80
N ALA A 85 18.48 13.59 11.17
CA ALA A 85 17.46 13.94 12.15
C ALA A 85 17.87 13.63 13.60
N GLY A 86 19.10 13.14 13.85
CA GLY A 86 19.66 12.96 15.18
C GLY A 86 19.62 11.53 15.71
N TYR A 87 19.79 10.54 14.84
CA TYR A 87 19.81 9.12 15.17
C TYR A 87 21.13 8.45 14.79
N PHE A 88 21.50 7.43 15.51
CA PHE A 88 22.50 6.45 15.07
C PHE A 88 21.78 5.39 14.24
N VAL A 89 22.15 5.23 12.97
CA VAL A 89 21.41 4.37 12.04
C VAL A 89 22.29 3.27 11.51
N VAL A 90 21.77 2.04 11.53
CA VAL A 90 22.43 0.85 10.94
C VAL A 90 21.55 0.30 9.84
N THR A 91 22.14 0.03 8.68
CA THR A 91 21.57 -0.84 7.65
C THR A 91 22.49 -2.03 7.44
N TYR A 92 21.95 -3.21 7.12
CA TYR A 92 22.75 -4.41 6.89
C TYR A 92 22.14 -5.31 5.83
N ASP A 93 22.96 -6.17 5.20
CA ASP A 93 22.46 -7.14 4.24
C ASP A 93 21.84 -8.33 4.97
N VAL A 94 20.57 -8.59 4.71
CA VAL A 94 19.86 -9.73 5.30
C VAL A 94 20.43 -11.04 4.76
N ARG A 95 20.35 -12.09 5.55
CA ARG A 95 20.80 -13.45 5.22
C ARG A 95 20.35 -13.87 3.81
N GLY A 96 21.29 -14.38 3.00
CA GLY A 96 21.04 -14.82 1.62
C GLY A 96 20.95 -13.72 0.58
N GLN A 97 21.21 -12.45 0.93
CA GLN A 97 21.07 -11.32 0.00
C GLN A 97 22.39 -10.55 -0.17
N ALA A 98 22.47 -9.80 -1.25
CA ALA A 98 23.57 -8.88 -1.56
C ALA A 98 24.97 -9.44 -1.20
N SER A 99 25.77 -8.71 -0.42
CA SER A 99 27.12 -9.12 0.00
C SER A 99 27.11 -10.40 0.85
N ALA A 100 26.07 -10.62 1.65
CA ALA A 100 25.94 -11.80 2.50
C ALA A 100 25.98 -13.11 1.70
N LYS A 101 25.52 -13.11 0.43
CA LYS A 101 25.63 -14.29 -0.46
C LYS A 101 27.09 -14.65 -0.75
N ALA A 102 27.91 -13.65 -1.12
CA ALA A 102 29.31 -13.87 -1.45
C ALA A 102 30.14 -14.27 -0.22
N LEU A 103 29.82 -13.69 0.96
CA LEU A 103 30.52 -13.96 2.21
C LEU A 103 30.20 -15.36 2.80
N ASN A 104 29.10 -16.00 2.37
CA ASN A 104 28.62 -17.27 2.92
C ASN A 104 28.24 -18.25 1.81
N PRO A 105 29.22 -18.80 1.06
CA PRO A 105 28.92 -19.74 0.00
C PRO A 105 28.17 -20.97 0.52
N GLY A 106 27.12 -21.40 -0.17
CA GLY A 106 26.29 -22.56 0.18
C GLY A 106 25.33 -22.36 1.34
N ARG A 107 25.26 -21.14 1.93
CA ARG A 107 24.31 -20.81 3.00
C ARG A 107 23.37 -19.68 2.55
N GLY A 108 22.13 -19.72 2.96
CA GLY A 108 21.12 -18.75 2.49
C GLY A 108 20.04 -18.44 3.52
N SER A 109 19.01 -17.74 3.06
CA SER A 109 17.82 -17.40 3.83
C SER A 109 16.89 -18.62 3.90
N ARG A 110 16.23 -18.81 5.04
CA ARG A 110 15.11 -19.73 5.20
C ARG A 110 13.78 -18.99 5.10
N LEU A 111 13.80 -17.81 4.59
CA LEU A 111 12.68 -16.90 4.35
C LEU A 111 11.81 -16.69 5.59
N TRP A 112 12.04 -15.60 6.29
CA TRP A 112 11.29 -15.19 7.48
C TRP A 112 11.33 -16.23 8.62
N ALA A 113 12.51 -16.79 8.87
CA ALA A 113 12.73 -17.79 9.90
C ALA A 113 13.43 -17.22 11.15
N LEU A 114 13.47 -18.03 12.20
CA LEU A 114 14.05 -17.66 13.49
C LEU A 114 15.50 -17.16 13.39
N ASP A 115 16.32 -17.73 12.48
CA ASP A 115 17.70 -17.32 12.28
C ASP A 115 17.81 -15.84 11.86
N GLU A 116 16.85 -15.33 11.08
CA GLU A 116 16.81 -13.93 10.64
C GLU A 116 16.45 -12.98 11.80
N TRP A 117 15.60 -13.43 12.73
CA TRP A 117 15.30 -12.67 13.95
C TRP A 117 16.50 -12.60 14.89
N ILE A 118 17.25 -13.71 14.98
CA ILE A 118 18.49 -13.76 15.75
C ILE A 118 19.55 -12.84 15.12
N ASP A 119 19.69 -12.85 13.79
CA ASP A 119 20.60 -11.94 13.07
C ASP A 119 20.29 -10.47 13.41
N LEU A 120 19.02 -10.09 13.38
CA LEU A 120 18.61 -8.73 13.74
C LEU A 120 18.99 -8.37 15.19
N ALA A 121 18.77 -9.29 16.13
CA ALA A 121 19.16 -9.09 17.53
C ALA A 121 20.68 -8.90 17.67
N GLU A 122 21.46 -9.73 16.97
CA GLU A 122 22.93 -9.65 16.99
C GLU A 122 23.47 -8.39 16.33
N VAL A 123 22.84 -7.89 15.26
CA VAL A 123 23.17 -6.58 14.65
C VAL A 123 22.91 -5.43 15.63
N ILE A 124 21.80 -5.46 16.36
CA ILE A 124 21.50 -4.46 17.39
C ILE A 124 22.56 -4.49 18.48
N GLU A 125 22.89 -5.68 18.99
CA GLU A 125 23.90 -5.87 20.03
C GLU A 125 25.30 -5.47 19.55
N TRP A 126 25.67 -5.85 18.34
CA TRP A 126 26.91 -5.40 17.72
C TRP A 126 27.02 -3.87 17.67
N ALA A 127 25.96 -3.18 17.23
CA ALA A 127 25.96 -1.72 17.16
C ALA A 127 26.12 -1.07 18.54
N THR A 128 25.39 -1.56 19.54
CA THR A 128 25.46 -1.03 20.91
C THR A 128 26.80 -1.31 21.59
N GLN A 129 27.46 -2.43 21.27
CA GLN A 129 28.77 -2.80 21.83
C GLN A 129 29.92 -2.11 21.09
N SER A 130 29.82 -1.88 19.80
CA SER A 130 30.88 -1.25 19.01
C SER A 130 30.96 0.27 19.22
N TRP A 131 29.84 0.92 19.54
CA TRP A 131 29.76 2.36 19.82
C TRP A 131 29.06 2.68 21.14
N PRO A 132 29.62 2.17 22.31
CA PRO A 132 28.94 2.28 23.60
C PRO A 132 28.73 3.72 24.07
N ASP A 133 29.62 4.64 23.66
CA ASP A 133 29.55 6.06 24.05
C ASP A 133 28.66 6.87 23.08
N ALA A 134 28.34 6.33 21.89
CA ALA A 134 27.58 7.03 20.87
C ALA A 134 26.14 6.53 20.75
N VAL A 135 25.84 5.29 21.14
CA VAL A 135 24.55 4.64 20.99
C VAL A 135 23.83 4.51 22.32
N ASP A 136 22.59 5.01 22.39
CA ASP A 136 21.72 4.74 23.52
C ASP A 136 21.02 3.40 23.36
N ALA A 137 21.51 2.37 24.04
CA ALA A 137 20.97 1.02 24.00
C ALA A 137 19.56 0.88 24.63
N THR A 138 19.03 1.94 25.25
CA THR A 138 17.66 1.95 25.83
C THR A 138 16.62 2.51 24.88
N ARG A 139 17.05 3.11 23.75
CA ARG A 139 16.19 3.77 22.78
C ARG A 139 16.41 3.21 21.37
N ILE A 140 15.84 2.04 21.12
CA ILE A 140 16.03 1.28 19.87
C ILE A 140 14.75 1.24 19.06
N GLY A 141 14.83 1.58 17.77
CA GLY A 141 13.76 1.45 16.80
C GLY A 141 14.15 0.55 15.63
N VAL A 142 13.15 -0.10 15.01
CA VAL A 142 13.34 -0.91 13.81
C VAL A 142 12.38 -0.44 12.73
N VAL A 143 12.92 -0.18 11.54
CA VAL A 143 12.19 0.23 10.33
C VAL A 143 12.52 -0.75 9.22
N GLY A 144 11.54 -1.16 8.43
CA GLY A 144 11.85 -2.05 7.32
C GLY A 144 10.75 -2.17 6.29
N ASP A 145 11.14 -2.40 5.04
CA ASP A 145 10.24 -2.56 3.89
C ASP A 145 10.17 -4.04 3.49
N SER A 146 8.97 -4.55 3.16
CA SER A 146 8.77 -5.90 2.65
C SER A 146 9.37 -6.94 3.62
N GLN A 147 10.40 -7.69 3.25
CA GLN A 147 11.13 -8.57 4.16
C GLN A 147 11.59 -7.83 5.41
N GLY A 148 12.12 -6.62 5.28
CA GLY A 148 12.46 -5.80 6.45
C GLY A 148 11.23 -5.44 7.30
N GLY A 149 10.06 -5.34 6.70
CA GLY A 149 8.79 -5.14 7.41
C GLY A 149 8.45 -6.32 8.31
N VAL A 150 8.70 -7.57 7.87
CA VAL A 150 8.58 -8.75 8.76
C VAL A 150 9.53 -8.67 9.94
N HIS A 151 10.79 -8.25 9.70
CA HIS A 151 11.77 -8.05 10.77
C HIS A 151 11.29 -7.02 11.80
N ALA A 152 10.67 -5.91 11.34
CA ALA A 152 10.11 -4.92 12.24
C ALA A 152 8.93 -5.48 13.06
N TRP A 153 8.05 -6.29 12.44
CA TRP A 153 6.99 -7.00 13.15
C TRP A 153 7.54 -8.01 14.17
N ALA A 154 8.56 -8.80 13.78
CA ALA A 154 9.21 -9.76 14.69
C ALA A 154 9.90 -9.04 15.85
N ALA A 155 10.54 -7.89 15.60
CA ALA A 155 11.12 -7.05 16.64
C ALA A 155 10.06 -6.56 17.64
N ALA A 156 8.86 -6.20 17.17
CA ALA A 156 7.75 -5.86 18.07
C ALA A 156 7.25 -7.07 18.88
N ALA A 157 7.12 -8.23 18.24
CA ALA A 157 6.61 -9.45 18.84
C ALA A 157 7.54 -9.99 19.94
N TYR A 158 8.83 -9.96 19.68
CA TYR A 158 9.84 -10.55 20.57
C TYR A 158 10.58 -9.56 21.47
N SER A 159 10.29 -8.28 21.42
CA SER A 159 10.95 -7.26 22.28
C SER A 159 11.04 -7.66 23.73
N GLY A 160 12.25 -7.79 24.26
CA GLY A 160 12.53 -8.18 25.64
C GLY A 160 12.19 -9.63 26.01
N LYS A 161 11.74 -10.46 25.06
CA LYS A 161 11.39 -11.87 25.26
C LYS A 161 12.51 -12.79 24.84
N VAL A 162 12.56 -13.99 25.45
CA VAL A 162 13.40 -15.08 24.95
C VAL A 162 12.76 -15.64 23.67
N LEU A 163 13.55 -15.73 22.62
CA LEU A 163 13.12 -16.35 21.36
C LEU A 163 12.83 -17.86 21.56
N PRO A 164 12.05 -18.49 20.69
CA PRO A 164 11.92 -19.95 20.68
C PRO A 164 13.28 -20.64 20.77
N SER A 165 13.34 -21.78 21.46
CA SER A 165 14.60 -22.47 21.76
C SER A 165 15.49 -22.63 20.53
N ASN A 166 16.68 -22.04 20.59
CA ASN A 166 17.69 -22.11 19.56
C ASN A 166 19.09 -22.17 20.23
N PRO A 167 19.97 -23.09 19.82
CA PRO A 167 21.31 -23.22 20.43
C PRO A 167 22.17 -21.97 20.22
N ARG A 168 21.88 -21.14 19.26
CA ARG A 168 22.62 -19.92 18.94
C ARG A 168 22.34 -18.77 19.91
N ARG A 169 21.13 -18.72 20.50
CA ARG A 169 20.72 -17.61 21.36
C ARG A 169 19.84 -18.08 22.51
N SER A 170 20.27 -17.82 23.72
CA SER A 170 19.52 -18.04 24.98
C SER A 170 19.15 -16.75 25.71
N THR A 171 19.73 -15.60 25.28
CA THR A 171 19.41 -14.28 25.85
C THR A 171 18.15 -13.70 25.26
N PRO A 172 17.41 -12.85 25.99
CA PRO A 172 16.25 -12.15 25.44
C PRO A 172 16.60 -11.31 24.20
N PHE A 173 15.64 -11.13 23.32
CA PHE A 173 15.73 -10.16 22.24
C PHE A 173 15.89 -8.74 22.82
N PRO A 174 16.65 -7.84 22.20
CA PRO A 174 16.79 -6.46 22.65
C PRO A 174 15.42 -5.77 22.87
N VAL A 175 15.36 -4.89 23.87
CA VAL A 175 14.14 -4.13 24.13
C VAL A 175 13.94 -3.07 23.06
N ILE A 176 12.86 -3.15 22.30
CA ILE A 176 12.51 -2.24 21.22
C ILE A 176 11.48 -1.22 21.69
N ARG A 177 11.70 0.05 21.37
CA ARG A 177 10.85 1.17 21.79
C ARG A 177 9.83 1.60 20.74
N ALA A 178 10.10 1.35 19.47
CA ALA A 178 9.16 1.62 18.37
C ALA A 178 9.52 0.82 17.12
N VAL A 179 8.52 0.46 16.32
CA VAL A 179 8.73 -0.16 15.01
C VAL A 179 7.91 0.52 13.92
N ILE A 180 8.45 0.44 12.68
CA ILE A 180 7.76 0.91 11.46
C ILE A 180 7.82 -0.21 10.42
N PRO A 181 6.95 -1.23 10.50
CA PRO A 181 6.81 -2.22 9.45
C PRO A 181 6.12 -1.59 8.24
N ARG A 182 6.71 -1.78 7.06
CA ARG A 182 6.21 -1.21 5.81
C ARG A 182 5.96 -2.31 4.78
N ILE A 183 4.83 -2.20 4.08
CA ILE A 183 4.42 -3.08 2.97
C ILE A 183 4.59 -4.58 3.27
N MET A 184 4.25 -4.99 4.49
CA MET A 184 4.30 -6.38 4.93
C MET A 184 3.41 -6.64 6.14
N ALA A 185 2.86 -7.83 6.21
CA ALA A 185 2.09 -8.35 7.35
C ALA A 185 2.91 -9.37 8.15
N PRO A 186 2.62 -9.54 9.44
CA PRO A 186 3.33 -10.52 10.28
C PRO A 186 2.85 -11.96 10.08
N GLN A 187 1.69 -12.17 9.44
CA GLN A 187 1.14 -13.50 9.13
C GLN A 187 1.90 -14.14 7.96
N THR A 188 3.17 -14.48 8.16
CA THR A 188 4.10 -14.92 7.13
C THR A 188 3.60 -16.13 6.34
N VAL A 189 2.93 -17.07 7.00
CA VAL A 189 2.39 -18.28 6.36
C VAL A 189 1.18 -17.94 5.48
N ASP A 190 0.26 -17.08 5.98
CA ASP A 190 -0.93 -16.68 5.21
C ASP A 190 -0.56 -15.80 4.01
N VAL A 191 0.57 -15.08 4.09
CA VAL A 191 1.15 -14.37 2.94
C VAL A 191 1.66 -15.34 1.87
N LEU A 192 2.28 -16.44 2.26
CA LEU A 192 2.87 -17.41 1.32
C LEU A 192 1.84 -18.43 0.79
N VAL A 193 0.78 -18.66 1.54
CA VAL A 193 -0.32 -19.55 1.14
C VAL A 193 -1.66 -18.81 1.23
N PRO A 194 -1.85 -17.74 0.43
CA PRO A 194 -3.07 -16.95 0.47
C PRO A 194 -4.24 -17.69 -0.15
N HIS A 195 -5.42 -17.62 0.47
CA HIS A 195 -6.68 -18.03 -0.12
C HIS A 195 -6.71 -19.44 -0.70
N GLY A 196 -6.04 -20.41 -0.04
CA GLY A 196 -6.07 -21.84 -0.41
C GLY A 196 -5.12 -22.26 -1.53
N THR A 197 -4.17 -21.40 -1.91
CA THR A 197 -3.15 -21.72 -2.91
C THR A 197 -1.82 -21.05 -2.58
N GLY A 198 -0.76 -21.40 -3.30
CA GLY A 198 0.55 -20.79 -3.11
C GLY A 198 0.62 -19.36 -3.66
N PHE A 199 1.50 -18.56 -3.06
CA PHE A 199 1.87 -17.26 -3.60
C PHE A 199 2.72 -17.45 -4.86
N HIS A 200 2.20 -17.01 -6.00
CA HIS A 200 2.77 -17.34 -7.31
C HIS A 200 4.22 -16.86 -7.48
N GLU A 201 4.52 -15.65 -7.05
CA GLU A 201 5.86 -15.06 -7.25
C GLU A 201 6.95 -15.81 -6.47
N LEU A 202 6.63 -16.36 -5.29
CA LEU A 202 7.57 -17.19 -4.53
C LEU A 202 8.02 -18.39 -5.39
N PHE A 203 7.05 -19.09 -5.93
CA PHE A 203 7.31 -20.35 -6.64
C PHE A 203 7.79 -20.13 -8.08
N GLY A 204 7.22 -19.14 -8.75
CA GLY A 204 7.53 -18.84 -10.15
C GLY A 204 8.80 -18.05 -10.37
N SER A 205 9.27 -17.35 -9.34
CA SER A 205 10.38 -16.42 -9.48
C SER A 205 11.47 -16.62 -8.43
N TRP A 206 11.11 -16.63 -7.15
CA TRP A 206 12.13 -16.60 -6.10
C TRP A 206 12.84 -17.93 -5.91
N LEU A 207 12.14 -19.06 -6.09
CA LEU A 207 12.75 -20.40 -6.00
C LEU A 207 13.45 -20.84 -7.29
N ASP A 208 13.43 -20.04 -8.35
CA ASP A 208 14.13 -20.33 -9.60
C ASP A 208 15.64 -20.17 -9.44
N ASP A 209 16.41 -21.17 -9.87
CA ASP A 209 17.88 -21.17 -9.86
C ASP A 209 18.47 -19.99 -10.61
N ALA A 210 17.84 -19.59 -11.72
CA ALA A 210 18.28 -18.44 -12.52
C ALA A 210 18.13 -17.10 -11.77
N LYS A 211 17.44 -17.07 -10.65
CA LYS A 211 17.22 -15.87 -9.82
C LYS A 211 17.98 -15.87 -8.49
N GLU A 212 18.95 -16.76 -8.31
CA GLU A 212 19.85 -16.74 -7.15
C GLU A 212 20.61 -15.40 -7.00
N GLU A 213 20.69 -14.61 -8.05
CA GLU A 213 21.17 -13.23 -7.98
C GLU A 213 20.31 -12.31 -7.10
N ILE A 214 19.01 -12.59 -6.95
CA ILE A 214 18.12 -11.83 -6.08
C ILE A 214 18.30 -12.26 -4.62
N VAL A 215 18.07 -13.55 -4.35
CA VAL A 215 18.19 -14.14 -3.01
C VAL A 215 18.68 -15.58 -3.13
N ARG A 216 19.66 -15.95 -2.29
CA ARG A 216 20.01 -17.36 -2.09
C ARG A 216 19.23 -17.90 -0.92
N PHE A 217 18.40 -18.90 -1.18
CA PHE A 217 17.76 -19.65 -0.11
C PHE A 217 18.66 -20.74 0.45
N ASP A 218 18.42 -21.09 1.70
CA ASP A 218 18.98 -22.29 2.30
C ASP A 218 18.60 -23.52 1.43
N PRO A 219 19.56 -24.44 1.15
CA PRO A 219 19.28 -25.56 0.25
C PRO A 219 18.13 -26.46 0.70
N GLU A 220 17.99 -26.71 2.01
CA GLU A 220 16.90 -27.53 2.55
C GLU A 220 15.55 -26.81 2.44
N PHE A 221 15.52 -25.51 2.80
CA PHE A 221 14.32 -24.70 2.61
C PHE A 221 13.85 -24.75 1.15
N ARG A 222 14.78 -24.52 0.23
CA ARG A 222 14.50 -24.49 -1.20
C ARG A 222 13.95 -25.84 -1.69
N ARG A 223 14.61 -26.94 -1.31
CA ARG A 223 14.19 -28.28 -1.68
C ARG A 223 12.77 -28.58 -1.20
N ARG A 224 12.48 -28.31 0.08
CA ARG A 224 11.16 -28.57 0.68
C ARG A 224 10.06 -27.71 0.07
N ALA A 225 10.31 -26.39 -0.07
CA ALA A 225 9.33 -25.49 -0.70
C ALA A 225 9.03 -25.91 -2.15
N SER A 226 10.07 -26.34 -2.91
CA SER A 226 9.89 -26.85 -4.27
C SER A 226 9.06 -28.15 -4.30
N GLU A 227 9.28 -29.08 -3.37
CA GLU A 227 8.49 -30.32 -3.28
C GLU A 227 6.99 -30.05 -3.07
N PHE A 228 6.63 -29.13 -2.16
CA PHE A 228 5.23 -28.74 -1.95
C PHE A 228 4.61 -28.09 -3.19
N PHE A 229 5.40 -27.26 -3.87
CA PHE A 229 4.97 -26.65 -5.12
C PHE A 229 4.72 -27.68 -6.22
N GLU A 230 5.68 -28.59 -6.44
CA GLU A 230 5.62 -29.63 -7.46
C GLU A 230 4.45 -30.61 -7.24
N ASN A 231 4.09 -30.85 -6.00
CA ASN A 231 2.97 -31.69 -5.63
C ASN A 231 1.63 -30.92 -5.53
N ASP A 232 1.63 -29.62 -5.84
CA ASP A 232 0.45 -28.75 -5.67
C ASP A 232 -0.19 -28.87 -4.28
N ASP A 233 0.67 -28.89 -3.24
CA ASP A 233 0.28 -29.07 -1.84
C ASP A 233 0.47 -27.80 -1.00
N PRO A 234 -0.35 -26.76 -1.20
CA PRO A 234 -0.28 -25.53 -0.41
C PRO A 234 -0.60 -25.75 1.08
N ALA A 235 -1.44 -26.73 1.41
CA ALA A 235 -1.77 -27.05 2.80
C ALA A 235 -0.58 -27.68 3.53
N GLY A 236 0.14 -28.59 2.89
CA GLY A 236 1.38 -29.17 3.41
C GLY A 236 2.47 -28.09 3.60
N LEU A 237 2.62 -27.18 2.63
CA LEU A 237 3.52 -26.04 2.75
C LEU A 237 3.19 -25.20 3.99
N ALA A 238 1.92 -24.80 4.16
CA ALA A 238 1.49 -24.01 5.31
C ALA A 238 1.75 -24.72 6.63
N ALA A 239 1.41 -26.02 6.71
CA ALA A 239 1.64 -26.84 7.89
C ALA A 239 3.13 -26.95 8.25
N TRP A 240 3.98 -27.21 7.24
CA TRP A 240 5.42 -27.27 7.42
C TRP A 240 6.01 -25.95 7.90
N MET A 241 5.60 -24.83 7.28
CA MET A 241 6.08 -23.51 7.67
C MET A 241 5.64 -23.11 9.08
N LYS A 242 4.42 -23.46 9.49
CA LYS A 242 3.93 -23.22 10.86
C LYS A 242 4.65 -24.07 11.91
N ALA A 243 5.07 -25.26 11.55
CA ALA A 243 5.83 -26.12 12.47
C ALA A 243 7.27 -25.63 12.73
N GLU A 244 7.79 -24.73 11.91
CA GLU A 244 9.12 -24.18 12.10
C GLU A 244 9.10 -23.11 13.21
N ALA A 245 9.92 -23.35 14.26
CA ALA A 245 9.95 -22.47 15.42
C ALA A 245 10.26 -21.02 15.05
N GLY A 246 9.47 -20.09 15.58
CA GLY A 246 9.67 -18.64 15.44
C GLY A 246 9.22 -18.05 14.09
N ARG A 247 8.77 -18.85 13.13
CA ARG A 247 8.22 -18.33 11.87
C ARG A 247 6.82 -17.77 12.06
N ASP A 248 5.94 -18.52 12.69
CA ASP A 248 4.61 -18.05 13.09
C ASP A 248 4.69 -17.38 14.47
N PHE A 249 4.89 -16.06 14.46
CA PHE A 249 5.03 -15.25 15.67
C PHE A 249 3.84 -14.33 15.93
N VAL A 250 2.79 -14.43 15.13
CA VAL A 250 1.62 -13.52 15.22
C VAL A 250 1.00 -13.53 16.61
N GLY A 251 0.92 -14.69 17.26
CA GLY A 251 0.42 -14.83 18.62
C GLY A 251 1.17 -13.99 19.66
N GLU A 252 2.47 -13.75 19.44
CA GLU A 252 3.32 -12.96 20.33
C GLU A 252 2.92 -11.46 20.32
N LEU A 253 2.30 -10.98 19.24
CA LEU A 253 1.82 -9.60 19.14
C LEU A 253 0.70 -9.29 20.14
N ALA A 254 -0.10 -10.28 20.52
CA ALA A 254 -1.19 -10.10 21.50
C ALA A 254 -0.70 -9.64 22.89
N THR A 255 0.58 -9.79 23.17
CA THR A 255 1.22 -9.33 24.42
C THR A 255 2.24 -8.21 24.21
N SER A 256 2.45 -7.79 22.97
CA SER A 256 3.43 -6.74 22.64
C SER A 256 2.92 -5.36 23.09
N ARG A 257 3.82 -4.61 23.74
CA ARG A 257 3.59 -3.21 24.12
C ARG A 257 4.44 -2.24 23.29
N VAL A 258 5.09 -2.74 22.25
CA VAL A 258 5.91 -1.91 21.37
C VAL A 258 5.01 -1.09 20.47
N PRO A 259 5.15 0.24 20.43
CA PRO A 259 4.45 1.11 19.50
C PRO A 259 4.69 0.72 18.04
N VAL A 260 3.62 0.63 17.24
CA VAL A 260 3.66 0.21 15.83
C VAL A 260 3.07 1.28 14.92
N LEU A 261 3.86 1.79 13.95
CA LEU A 261 3.36 2.54 12.81
C LEU A 261 3.42 1.64 11.57
N CYS A 262 2.32 1.04 11.20
CA CYS A 262 2.22 0.19 10.01
C CYS A 262 1.96 1.04 8.77
N MET A 263 2.74 0.83 7.71
CA MET A 263 2.60 1.56 6.45
C MET A 263 2.42 0.59 5.29
N MET A 264 1.28 0.67 4.59
CA MET A 264 0.91 -0.23 3.50
C MET A 264 0.58 0.52 2.21
N THR A 265 0.32 -0.22 1.15
CA THR A 265 -0.23 0.30 -0.12
C THR A 265 -1.45 -0.52 -0.54
N TRP A 266 -2.48 0.14 -1.14
CA TRP A 266 -3.74 -0.54 -1.47
C TRP A 266 -3.61 -1.60 -2.56
N LEU A 267 -2.83 -1.31 -3.60
CA LEU A 267 -2.71 -2.17 -4.77
C LEU A 267 -1.38 -2.94 -4.79
N ASP A 268 -0.85 -3.26 -3.63
CA ASP A 268 0.33 -4.12 -3.52
C ASP A 268 0.06 -5.46 -4.18
N GLU A 269 0.83 -5.77 -5.21
CA GLU A 269 0.66 -6.98 -6.01
C GLU A 269 1.10 -8.26 -5.29
N PHE A 270 1.87 -8.11 -4.21
CA PHE A 270 2.36 -9.23 -3.42
C PHE A 270 1.59 -9.39 -2.10
N LEU A 271 1.33 -8.28 -1.42
CA LEU A 271 0.93 -8.27 -0.03
C LEU A 271 -0.32 -7.39 0.18
N SER A 272 -1.47 -8.02 0.40
CA SER A 272 -2.67 -7.28 0.75
C SER A 272 -2.52 -6.58 2.11
N PRO A 273 -2.96 -5.33 2.25
CA PRO A 273 -2.96 -4.66 3.55
C PRO A 273 -3.91 -5.30 4.58
N ASP A 274 -4.84 -6.15 4.19
CA ASP A 274 -5.84 -6.78 5.06
C ASP A 274 -5.20 -7.49 6.26
N LEU A 275 -4.16 -8.28 6.00
CA LEU A 275 -3.46 -9.03 7.05
C LEU A 275 -2.72 -8.10 8.02
N ALA A 276 -2.11 -7.04 7.51
CA ALA A 276 -1.41 -6.07 8.34
C ALA A 276 -2.38 -5.25 9.21
N ILE A 277 -3.55 -4.90 8.66
CA ILE A 277 -4.63 -4.23 9.40
C ILE A 277 -5.14 -5.14 10.51
N ALA A 278 -5.42 -6.42 10.19
CA ALA A 278 -5.83 -7.41 11.18
C ALA A 278 -4.78 -7.59 12.30
N ALA A 279 -3.50 -7.55 11.97
CA ALA A 279 -2.41 -7.63 12.95
C ALA A 279 -2.39 -6.44 13.92
N LEU A 280 -2.68 -5.23 13.45
CA LEU A 280 -2.80 -4.06 14.33
C LEU A 280 -3.92 -4.23 15.36
N ASP A 281 -5.01 -4.90 14.99
CA ASP A 281 -6.14 -5.16 15.89
C ASP A 281 -5.82 -6.24 16.94
N MET A 282 -4.80 -7.07 16.71
CA MET A 282 -4.33 -8.07 17.68
C MET A 282 -3.52 -7.46 18.82
N LEU A 283 -2.91 -6.30 18.61
CA LEU A 283 -2.13 -5.61 19.65
C LEU A 283 -3.04 -5.26 20.85
N PRO A 284 -2.51 -5.29 22.09
CA PRO A 284 -3.23 -4.81 23.28
C PRO A 284 -3.78 -3.39 23.04
N LYS A 285 -4.98 -3.10 23.57
CA LYS A 285 -5.67 -1.80 23.31
C LYS A 285 -4.84 -0.58 23.73
N GLU A 286 -4.05 -0.71 24.76
CA GLU A 286 -3.15 0.31 25.28
C GLU A 286 -1.85 0.50 24.46
N THR A 287 -1.53 -0.43 23.56
CA THR A 287 -0.36 -0.31 22.71
C THR A 287 -0.59 0.77 21.65
N PRO A 288 0.26 1.81 21.60
CA PRO A 288 0.18 2.82 20.56
C PRO A 288 0.31 2.21 19.18
N ARG A 289 -0.67 2.47 18.32
CA ARG A 289 -0.69 1.93 16.96
C ARG A 289 -1.20 2.96 15.98
N ARG A 290 -0.64 2.94 14.78
CA ARG A 290 -1.09 3.77 13.65
C ARG A 290 -1.01 3.00 12.36
N LEU A 291 -1.89 3.36 11.45
CA LEU A 291 -1.94 2.85 10.10
C LEU A 291 -1.80 4.00 9.11
N PHE A 292 -0.88 3.88 8.19
CA PHE A 292 -0.81 4.70 6.98
C PHE A 292 -0.93 3.81 5.75
N VAL A 293 -1.95 4.03 4.91
CA VAL A 293 -2.06 3.30 3.65
C VAL A 293 -2.03 4.29 2.49
N SER A 294 -1.02 4.13 1.65
CA SER A 294 -0.84 4.91 0.44
C SER A 294 -1.44 4.21 -0.78
N THR A 295 -1.55 4.93 -1.86
CA THR A 295 -1.84 4.33 -3.16
C THR A 295 -0.55 3.87 -3.81
N GLY A 296 -0.62 2.89 -4.64
CA GLY A 296 0.55 2.36 -5.34
C GLY A 296 0.65 0.85 -5.23
N PHE A 297 1.78 0.35 -5.66
CA PHE A 297 2.13 -1.06 -5.71
C PHE A 297 3.17 -1.40 -4.65
N HIS A 298 3.68 -2.61 -4.67
CA HIS A 298 4.77 -3.01 -3.78
C HIS A 298 5.93 -2.03 -3.85
N SER A 299 6.65 -1.83 -2.80
CA SER A 299 7.85 -0.98 -2.64
C SER A 299 7.62 0.53 -2.61
N THR A 300 6.80 1.14 -3.47
CA THR A 300 6.75 2.60 -3.54
C THR A 300 5.34 3.13 -3.79
N PRO A 301 4.87 4.10 -3.00
CA PRO A 301 3.70 4.88 -3.36
C PRO A 301 3.91 5.54 -4.73
N LEU A 302 2.90 5.53 -5.60
CA LEU A 302 3.01 6.19 -6.91
C LEU A 302 3.15 7.70 -6.81
N ASN A 303 2.57 8.28 -5.77
CA ASN A 303 2.49 9.72 -5.60
C ASN A 303 3.64 10.26 -4.75
N THR A 304 4.39 11.22 -5.27
CA THR A 304 5.55 11.83 -4.59
C THR A 304 5.19 12.41 -3.23
N TYR A 305 4.01 13.01 -3.08
CA TYR A 305 3.59 13.59 -1.80
C TYR A 305 3.32 12.52 -0.75
N GLN A 306 2.80 11.37 -1.16
CA GLN A 306 2.62 10.25 -0.25
C GLN A 306 3.97 9.67 0.22
N VAL A 307 5.00 9.68 -0.63
CA VAL A 307 6.38 9.32 -0.22
C VAL A 307 6.89 10.27 0.86
N ILE A 308 6.75 11.58 0.63
CA ILE A 308 7.17 12.60 1.61
C ILE A 308 6.37 12.46 2.91
N LEU A 309 5.06 12.26 2.83
CA LEU A 309 4.22 12.05 4.01
C LEU A 309 4.63 10.81 4.79
N ARG A 310 4.90 9.69 4.10
CA ARG A 310 5.40 8.45 4.70
C ARG A 310 6.67 8.69 5.52
N GLN A 311 7.63 9.42 4.96
CA GLN A 311 8.88 9.74 5.65
C GLN A 311 8.66 10.65 6.86
N ARG A 312 7.82 11.67 6.74
CA ARG A 312 7.50 12.59 7.85
C ARG A 312 6.77 11.87 8.98
N LEU A 313 5.79 11.04 8.67
CA LEU A 313 5.09 10.23 9.68
C LEU A 313 6.07 9.29 10.40
N GLY A 314 6.98 8.65 9.66
CA GLY A 314 8.02 7.81 10.22
C GLY A 314 8.92 8.57 11.19
N LEU A 315 9.47 9.73 10.78
CA LEU A 315 10.32 10.56 11.66
C LEU A 315 9.56 11.07 12.89
N ARG A 316 8.30 11.51 12.73
CA ARG A 316 7.47 11.92 13.89
C ARG A 316 7.28 10.77 14.88
N TRP A 317 7.03 9.56 14.38
CA TRP A 317 6.89 8.36 15.20
C TRP A 317 8.17 8.05 15.97
N LEU A 318 9.31 8.05 15.29
CA LEU A 318 10.62 7.84 15.94
C LEU A 318 10.93 8.94 16.97
N ASN A 319 10.70 10.22 16.63
CA ASN A 319 10.91 11.32 17.57
C ASN A 319 10.07 11.17 18.83
N TRP A 320 8.79 10.78 18.68
CA TRP A 320 7.89 10.60 19.82
C TRP A 320 8.35 9.50 20.77
N PHE A 321 8.72 8.35 20.27
CA PHE A 321 9.03 7.18 21.11
C PHE A 321 10.52 7.00 21.46
N LEU A 322 11.42 7.56 20.65
CA LEU A 322 12.87 7.41 20.89
C LEU A 322 13.53 8.67 21.42
N ARG A 323 12.93 9.84 21.26
CA ARG A 323 13.51 11.11 21.72
C ARG A 323 12.66 11.81 22.78
N ASP A 324 11.53 11.21 23.17
CA ASP A 324 10.56 11.77 24.12
C ASP A 324 10.13 13.20 23.72
N ASP A 325 10.03 13.48 22.41
CA ASP A 325 9.67 14.79 21.89
C ASP A 325 8.15 14.98 21.90
N ASN A 326 7.62 15.15 23.11
CA ASN A 326 6.19 15.33 23.36
C ASN A 326 5.64 16.70 22.86
N LYS A 327 6.50 17.60 22.36
CA LYS A 327 6.12 18.94 21.91
C LYS A 327 5.38 18.93 20.58
N VAL A 328 5.54 17.88 19.79
CA VAL A 328 4.97 17.80 18.42
C VAL A 328 3.60 17.10 18.41
N GLY A 329 3.05 16.73 19.58
CA GLY A 329 1.82 15.91 19.67
C GLY A 329 2.06 14.47 19.27
N ASP A 330 1.13 13.58 19.60
CA ASP A 330 1.22 12.12 19.38
C ASP A 330 1.18 11.68 17.91
N GLY A 331 1.37 12.63 16.98
CA GLY A 331 1.50 12.37 15.56
C GLY A 331 0.20 12.28 14.78
N GLY A 332 -0.91 12.78 15.29
CA GLY A 332 -2.16 12.90 14.51
C GLY A 332 -3.08 11.65 14.61
N PRO A 333 -3.98 11.47 13.65
CA PRO A 333 -5.01 10.45 13.70
C PRO A 333 -4.45 9.02 13.68
N PRO A 334 -5.16 8.05 14.29
CA PRO A 334 -4.74 6.65 14.32
C PRO A 334 -4.62 6.01 12.93
N VAL A 335 -5.46 6.46 11.99
CA VAL A 335 -5.50 5.93 10.63
C VAL A 335 -5.45 7.07 9.63
N ILE A 336 -4.50 6.99 8.71
CA ILE A 336 -4.39 7.88 7.55
C ILE A 336 -4.41 7.01 6.30
N THR A 337 -5.34 7.27 5.40
CA THR A 337 -5.41 6.55 4.13
C THR A 337 -5.45 7.52 2.95
N ALA A 338 -4.69 7.20 1.90
CA ALA A 338 -4.82 7.88 0.62
C ALA A 338 -5.88 7.14 -0.21
N ALA A 339 -6.91 7.85 -0.62
CA ALA A 339 -7.95 7.26 -1.46
C ALA A 339 -7.47 7.12 -2.91
N ILE A 340 -7.71 5.95 -3.51
CA ILE A 340 -7.48 5.71 -4.94
C ILE A 340 -8.46 6.59 -5.72
N PRO A 341 -8.01 7.49 -6.60
CA PRO A 341 -8.94 8.20 -7.48
C PRO A 341 -9.56 7.22 -8.47
N GLY A 342 -10.87 7.24 -8.58
CA GLY A 342 -11.62 6.40 -9.53
C GLY A 342 -11.48 6.85 -10.99
N ASP A 343 -10.70 7.88 -11.23
CA ASP A 343 -10.31 8.38 -12.54
C ASP A 343 -8.88 7.90 -12.85
N PRO A 344 -8.68 7.08 -13.91
CA PRO A 344 -7.36 6.56 -14.25
C PRO A 344 -6.36 7.64 -14.64
N LEU A 345 -6.81 8.77 -15.18
CA LEU A 345 -5.92 9.89 -15.50
C LEU A 345 -5.37 10.51 -14.21
N GLN A 346 -6.24 10.80 -13.24
CA GLN A 346 -5.78 11.30 -11.93
C GLN A 346 -4.89 10.31 -11.21
N TYR A 347 -5.19 9.01 -11.30
CA TYR A 347 -4.35 7.96 -10.73
C TYR A 347 -2.94 7.95 -11.33
N SER A 348 -2.80 8.23 -12.63
CA SER A 348 -1.51 8.25 -13.34
C SER A 348 -0.66 9.49 -13.04
N LEU A 349 -1.24 10.57 -12.50
CA LEU A 349 -0.52 11.81 -12.21
C LEU A 349 0.31 11.68 -10.94
N VAL A 350 1.60 11.40 -11.10
CA VAL A 350 2.57 11.16 -10.02
C VAL A 350 2.66 12.32 -9.02
N GLN A 351 2.33 13.54 -9.44
CA GLN A 351 2.39 14.75 -8.63
C GLN A 351 1.03 15.20 -8.09
N SER A 352 -0.08 14.54 -8.46
CA SER A 352 -1.39 14.92 -7.94
C SER A 352 -1.47 14.66 -6.43
N ILE A 353 -2.10 15.57 -5.71
CA ILE A 353 -2.44 15.33 -4.30
C ILE A 353 -3.74 14.57 -4.29
N TRP A 354 -3.64 13.30 -3.90
CA TRP A 354 -4.80 12.48 -3.75
C TRP A 354 -5.44 12.71 -2.39
N ARG A 355 -6.73 12.46 -2.29
CA ARG A 355 -7.48 12.64 -1.07
C ARG A 355 -6.87 11.79 0.06
N LEU A 356 -6.43 12.46 1.11
CA LEU A 356 -6.07 11.81 2.36
C LEU A 356 -7.31 11.78 3.27
N ARG A 357 -7.49 10.67 3.93
CA ARG A 357 -8.51 10.47 4.95
C ARG A 357 -7.84 10.23 6.28
N GLU A 358 -8.44 10.79 7.30
CA GLU A 358 -8.05 10.60 8.68
C GLU A 358 -9.24 10.00 9.42
N ASP A 359 -9.06 8.82 9.97
CA ASP A 359 -10.11 8.09 10.65
C ASP A 359 -9.64 7.60 12.02
N GLY A 360 -10.57 7.39 12.94
CA GLY A 360 -10.28 6.82 14.26
C GLY A 360 -9.95 5.32 14.18
N ARG A 361 -10.42 4.67 13.13
CA ARG A 361 -10.17 3.24 12.85
C ARG A 361 -10.39 2.94 11.37
N TYR A 362 -9.92 1.77 10.92
CA TYR A 362 -10.24 1.22 9.61
C TYR A 362 -10.90 -0.17 9.76
N PRO A 363 -11.97 -0.50 9.01
CA PRO A 363 -12.75 0.44 8.19
C PRO A 363 -13.44 1.51 9.01
N SER A 364 -13.76 2.64 8.35
CA SER A 364 -14.44 3.78 8.99
C SER A 364 -15.84 3.41 9.51
N LEU A 365 -16.22 3.94 10.67
CA LEU A 365 -17.52 3.64 11.30
C LEU A 365 -18.72 4.21 10.52
N ASP A 366 -18.51 5.20 9.68
CA ASP A 366 -19.57 5.85 8.89
C ASP A 366 -19.79 5.21 7.52
N ALA A 367 -18.99 4.18 7.18
CA ALA A 367 -19.24 3.38 6.00
C ALA A 367 -20.46 2.46 6.20
N GLN A 368 -21.34 2.45 5.21
CA GLN A 368 -22.51 1.56 5.19
C GLN A 368 -22.28 0.46 4.16
N ALA A 369 -22.57 -0.78 4.55
CA ALA A 369 -22.56 -1.87 3.60
C ALA A 369 -23.73 -1.72 2.62
N LEU A 370 -23.43 -1.35 1.39
CA LEU A 370 -24.40 -1.34 0.30
C LEU A 370 -24.35 -2.65 -0.46
N ARG A 371 -25.51 -3.18 -0.75
CA ARG A 371 -25.72 -4.41 -1.48
C ARG A 371 -26.08 -4.13 -2.94
N PHE A 372 -25.42 -4.84 -3.83
CA PHE A 372 -25.74 -4.92 -5.24
C PHE A 372 -26.04 -6.38 -5.60
N ASP A 373 -27.24 -6.65 -6.11
CA ASP A 373 -27.57 -7.97 -6.62
C ASP A 373 -27.01 -8.14 -8.03
N LEU A 374 -26.49 -9.32 -8.35
CA LEU A 374 -25.99 -9.66 -9.68
C LEU A 374 -27.08 -10.37 -10.48
N ASP A 375 -27.17 -10.11 -11.78
CA ASP A 375 -28.16 -10.74 -12.65
C ASP A 375 -27.54 -11.41 -13.90
N ALA A 376 -28.36 -12.26 -14.57
CA ALA A 376 -27.95 -12.99 -15.76
C ALA A 376 -27.62 -12.10 -16.97
N PHE A 377 -27.99 -10.83 -16.97
CA PHE A 377 -27.60 -9.85 -17.99
C PHE A 377 -26.31 -9.09 -17.64
N LEU A 378 -25.54 -9.60 -16.66
CA LEU A 378 -24.27 -9.05 -16.23
C LEU A 378 -24.40 -7.61 -15.70
N ARG A 379 -25.37 -7.40 -14.82
CA ARG A 379 -25.62 -6.10 -14.20
C ARG A 379 -25.52 -6.19 -12.68
N LEU A 380 -25.04 -5.09 -12.08
CA LEU A 380 -25.17 -4.83 -10.66
C LEU A 380 -26.45 -4.04 -10.42
N ARG A 381 -27.38 -4.59 -9.66
CA ARG A 381 -28.68 -4.05 -9.38
C ARG A 381 -28.77 -3.55 -7.94
N GLY A 382 -29.45 -2.45 -7.74
CA GLY A 382 -29.82 -2.01 -6.39
C GLY A 382 -30.79 -3.00 -5.72
N ALA A 383 -30.86 -2.98 -4.39
CA ALA A 383 -31.64 -3.94 -3.61
C ALA A 383 -33.13 -4.02 -3.97
N ASN A 384 -33.69 -2.95 -4.57
CA ASN A 384 -35.12 -2.85 -4.95
C ASN A 384 -35.35 -2.99 -6.45
N GLU A 385 -34.32 -3.26 -7.25
CA GLU A 385 -34.44 -3.43 -8.68
C GLU A 385 -34.73 -4.88 -9.07
N ASP A 386 -35.38 -5.10 -10.21
CA ASP A 386 -35.63 -6.44 -10.71
C ASP A 386 -34.33 -7.14 -11.13
N VAL A 387 -34.21 -8.40 -10.75
CA VAL A 387 -33.07 -9.28 -11.07
C VAL A 387 -33.46 -10.26 -12.15
N PHE A 388 -32.73 -10.30 -13.23
CA PHE A 388 -32.95 -11.27 -14.31
C PHE A 388 -32.34 -12.62 -13.96
N VAL A 389 -33.20 -13.64 -13.93
CA VAL A 389 -32.85 -15.04 -13.60
C VAL A 389 -32.18 -15.71 -14.78
N GLY A 390 -31.22 -16.57 -14.53
CA GLY A 390 -30.52 -17.34 -15.55
C GLY A 390 -29.19 -17.89 -15.07
N GLN A 391 -28.42 -18.40 -16.02
CA GLN A 391 -27.09 -18.95 -15.76
C GLN A 391 -26.03 -18.30 -16.65
N ARG A 392 -24.82 -18.23 -16.14
CA ARG A 392 -23.60 -17.91 -16.89
C ARG A 392 -22.54 -18.95 -16.55
N ARG A 393 -21.62 -19.17 -17.45
CA ARG A 393 -20.53 -20.11 -17.28
C ARG A 393 -19.20 -19.38 -17.40
N LEU A 394 -18.29 -19.66 -16.48
CA LEU A 394 -16.88 -19.33 -16.57
C LEU A 394 -16.08 -20.59 -16.82
N VAL A 395 -15.14 -20.53 -17.74
CA VAL A 395 -14.37 -21.69 -18.19
C VAL A 395 -12.87 -21.42 -18.06
N ASN A 396 -12.17 -22.31 -17.38
CA ASN A 396 -10.72 -22.42 -17.46
C ASN A 396 -10.39 -23.50 -18.49
N ALA A 397 -10.38 -23.13 -19.77
CA ALA A 397 -10.18 -24.05 -20.87
C ALA A 397 -8.68 -24.22 -21.14
N LEU A 398 -8.11 -25.31 -20.70
CA LEU A 398 -6.75 -25.72 -21.07
C LEU A 398 -6.84 -26.82 -22.14
N ASN A 399 -5.90 -26.81 -23.09
CA ASN A 399 -5.80 -27.88 -24.10
C ASN A 399 -5.41 -29.21 -23.47
N VAL A 400 -4.62 -29.17 -22.40
CA VAL A 400 -4.21 -30.27 -21.55
C VAL A 400 -4.14 -29.82 -20.11
N ASP A 401 -4.47 -30.70 -19.17
CA ASP A 401 -4.16 -30.42 -17.77
C ASP A 401 -2.64 -30.55 -17.59
N TYR A 402 -2.03 -29.55 -16.98
CA TYR A 402 -0.59 -29.55 -16.68
C TYR A 402 -0.36 -30.05 -15.26
N ASP A 403 0.71 -30.79 -15.08
CA ASP A 403 1.25 -31.14 -13.77
C ASP A 403 2.35 -30.14 -13.40
N TRP A 404 2.31 -29.59 -12.19
CA TRP A 404 3.34 -28.68 -11.73
C TRP A 404 4.75 -29.29 -11.74
N ARG A 405 4.85 -30.61 -11.61
CA ARG A 405 6.09 -31.37 -11.74
C ARG A 405 6.74 -31.25 -13.13
N ASP A 406 5.94 -31.00 -14.15
CA ASP A 406 6.46 -30.79 -15.51
C ASP A 406 7.26 -29.51 -15.62
N PHE A 407 6.97 -28.52 -14.76
CA PHE A 407 7.67 -27.25 -14.69
C PHE A 407 8.85 -27.25 -13.73
N ALA A 408 9.01 -28.25 -12.88
CA ALA A 408 10.12 -28.36 -11.94
C ALA A 408 11.48 -28.44 -12.67
N ARG A 409 11.48 -29.01 -13.88
CA ARG A 409 12.68 -29.18 -14.72
C ARG A 409 13.01 -27.94 -15.57
N ASP A 410 12.03 -27.16 -15.93
CA ASP A 410 12.20 -25.94 -16.72
C ASP A 410 11.18 -24.87 -16.30
N ARG A 411 11.51 -24.15 -15.23
CA ARG A 411 10.67 -23.07 -14.71
C ARG A 411 10.50 -21.89 -15.68
N SER A 412 11.39 -21.76 -16.67
CA SER A 412 11.25 -20.77 -17.74
C SER A 412 10.01 -21.04 -18.61
N GLN A 413 9.61 -22.30 -18.74
CA GLN A 413 8.38 -22.68 -19.44
C GLN A 413 7.14 -22.30 -18.63
N MET A 414 7.20 -22.41 -17.31
CA MET A 414 6.07 -22.07 -16.43
C MET A 414 5.55 -20.66 -16.71
N GLY A 415 6.41 -19.67 -16.71
CA GLY A 415 6.03 -18.28 -17.00
C GLY A 415 5.32 -18.13 -18.34
N ARG A 416 5.81 -18.82 -19.39
CA ARG A 416 5.18 -18.79 -20.73
C ARG A 416 3.82 -19.46 -20.74
N VAL A 417 3.67 -20.60 -20.08
CA VAL A 417 2.39 -21.33 -20.02
C VAL A 417 1.38 -20.55 -19.20
N VAL A 418 1.77 -20.05 -18.04
CA VAL A 418 0.92 -19.22 -17.18
C VAL A 418 0.46 -17.96 -17.90
N ALA A 419 1.34 -17.28 -18.64
CA ALA A 419 0.99 -16.11 -19.43
C ALA A 419 0.03 -16.43 -20.59
N ALA A 420 0.06 -17.66 -21.11
CA ALA A 420 -0.79 -18.13 -22.18
C ALA A 420 -2.11 -18.77 -21.70
N LEU A 421 -2.34 -18.85 -20.38
CA LEU A 421 -3.59 -19.40 -19.85
C LEU A 421 -4.80 -18.62 -20.33
N PRO A 422 -5.86 -19.30 -20.83
CA PRO A 422 -7.07 -18.63 -21.27
C PRO A 422 -7.72 -17.87 -20.12
N ARG A 423 -8.02 -16.59 -20.35
CA ARG A 423 -8.78 -15.75 -19.41
C ARG A 423 -10.21 -15.66 -19.88
N ASP A 424 -11.09 -16.31 -19.16
CA ASP A 424 -12.53 -16.12 -19.30
C ASP A 424 -13.03 -15.19 -18.18
N LYS A 425 -13.93 -14.27 -18.50
CA LYS A 425 -14.39 -13.26 -17.56
C LYS A 425 -15.81 -12.81 -17.84
N LEU A 426 -16.46 -12.38 -16.77
CA LEU A 426 -17.79 -11.76 -16.79
C LEU A 426 -17.70 -10.37 -16.15
N ASP A 427 -18.10 -9.32 -16.88
CA ASP A 427 -18.12 -7.94 -16.39
C ASP A 427 -19.55 -7.56 -15.99
N PHE A 428 -19.82 -7.40 -14.69
CA PHE A 428 -21.09 -6.92 -14.15
C PHE A 428 -21.06 -5.41 -14.02
N VAL A 429 -21.91 -4.71 -14.78
CA VAL A 429 -21.93 -3.25 -14.87
C VAL A 429 -23.03 -2.67 -13.99
N GLY A 430 -22.64 -1.76 -13.11
CA GLY A 430 -23.55 -1.03 -12.22
C GLY A 430 -24.26 0.16 -12.86
N PRO A 431 -25.20 0.77 -12.15
CA PRO A 431 -25.83 2.01 -12.56
C PRO A 431 -24.82 3.18 -12.56
N VAL A 432 -25.19 4.27 -13.22
CA VAL A 432 -24.44 5.53 -13.13
C VAL A 432 -24.58 6.08 -11.71
N LEU A 433 -23.46 6.44 -11.11
CA LEU A 433 -23.44 6.99 -9.76
C LEU A 433 -23.87 8.47 -9.78
N PRO A 434 -24.90 8.86 -9.02
CA PRO A 434 -25.44 10.21 -9.06
C PRO A 434 -24.61 11.24 -8.30
N GLY A 435 -23.69 10.81 -7.47
CA GLY A 435 -22.86 11.66 -6.61
C GLY A 435 -21.50 11.03 -6.33
N GLY A 436 -20.61 11.80 -5.75
CA GLY A 436 -19.32 11.31 -5.26
C GLY A 436 -19.55 10.29 -4.13
N ILE A 437 -18.97 9.12 -4.29
CA ILE A 437 -19.06 8.00 -3.34
C ILE A 437 -17.64 7.57 -3.00
N GLU A 438 -17.42 7.19 -1.76
CA GLU A 438 -16.16 6.59 -1.32
C GLU A 438 -16.38 5.12 -0.99
N LEU A 439 -15.52 4.26 -1.51
CA LEU A 439 -15.29 2.90 -1.00
C LEU A 439 -14.34 3.01 0.20
N VAL A 440 -14.69 2.40 1.33
CA VAL A 440 -13.87 2.48 2.57
C VAL A 440 -13.97 1.17 3.33
N GLY A 441 -13.22 0.18 2.94
CA GLY A 441 -13.20 -1.12 3.63
C GLY A 441 -13.14 -2.28 2.66
N ASP A 442 -13.47 -3.45 3.18
CA ASP A 442 -13.41 -4.72 2.47
C ASP A 442 -14.73 -5.00 1.77
N GLY A 443 -14.66 -5.29 0.48
CA GLY A 443 -15.81 -5.79 -0.26
C GLY A 443 -15.93 -7.31 -0.14
N VAL A 444 -17.14 -7.81 -0.32
CA VAL A 444 -17.40 -9.26 -0.35
C VAL A 444 -18.37 -9.58 -1.48
N LEU A 445 -17.97 -10.56 -2.31
CA LEU A 445 -18.82 -11.11 -3.34
C LEU A 445 -19.36 -12.47 -2.88
N TYR A 446 -20.65 -12.68 -2.97
CA TYR A 446 -21.31 -13.96 -2.82
C TYR A 446 -21.83 -14.42 -4.17
N LEU A 447 -21.51 -15.63 -4.56
CA LEU A 447 -22.00 -16.25 -5.80
C LEU A 447 -22.59 -17.62 -5.53
N ARG A 448 -23.72 -17.93 -6.16
CA ARG A 448 -24.21 -19.28 -6.20
C ARG A 448 -23.56 -20.01 -7.36
N LEU A 449 -22.72 -20.99 -7.05
CA LEU A 449 -21.84 -21.66 -8.00
C LEU A 449 -22.13 -23.15 -8.02
N LYS A 450 -21.99 -23.73 -9.21
CA LYS A 450 -21.94 -25.19 -9.42
C LYS A 450 -20.67 -25.52 -10.20
N PRO A 451 -19.57 -25.87 -9.52
CA PRO A 451 -18.34 -26.26 -10.18
C PRO A 451 -18.49 -27.70 -10.73
N ASN A 452 -17.80 -27.96 -11.84
CA ASN A 452 -17.73 -29.32 -12.42
C ASN A 452 -16.62 -30.18 -11.83
N ARG A 453 -15.69 -29.53 -11.07
CA ARG A 453 -14.59 -30.21 -10.37
C ARG A 453 -14.50 -29.70 -8.92
N PRO A 454 -13.93 -30.48 -8.00
CA PRO A 454 -13.76 -30.06 -6.61
C PRO A 454 -12.74 -28.95 -6.45
N ASP A 455 -11.78 -28.82 -7.39
CA ASP A 455 -10.77 -27.78 -7.39
C ASP A 455 -11.09 -26.75 -8.47
N PHE A 456 -11.28 -25.50 -8.05
CA PHE A 456 -11.52 -24.39 -8.94
C PHE A 456 -11.08 -23.08 -8.29
N GLN A 457 -10.88 -22.05 -9.13
CA GLN A 457 -10.42 -20.74 -8.69
C GLN A 457 -11.26 -19.65 -9.36
N LEU A 458 -11.55 -18.59 -8.61
CA LEU A 458 -12.14 -17.38 -9.15
C LEU A 458 -11.36 -16.16 -8.68
N GLY A 459 -11.12 -15.25 -9.63
CA GLY A 459 -10.58 -13.93 -9.40
C GLY A 459 -11.67 -12.88 -9.51
N VAL A 460 -11.54 -11.80 -8.75
CA VAL A 460 -12.45 -10.66 -8.81
C VAL A 460 -11.68 -9.36 -8.84
N ARG A 461 -12.13 -8.42 -9.66
CA ARG A 461 -11.62 -7.05 -9.68
C ARG A 461 -12.78 -6.07 -9.69
N LEU A 462 -12.68 -5.05 -8.87
CA LEU A 462 -13.64 -3.96 -8.84
C LEU A 462 -13.03 -2.74 -9.53
N PHE A 463 -13.78 -2.13 -10.43
CA PHE A 463 -13.36 -0.95 -11.18
C PHE A 463 -14.33 0.22 -10.97
N SER A 464 -13.80 1.43 -11.03
CA SER A 464 -14.52 2.60 -11.48
C SER A 464 -14.40 2.69 -13.00
N GLN A 465 -15.51 2.89 -13.71
CA GLN A 465 -15.54 3.12 -15.15
C GLN A 465 -16.14 4.48 -15.44
N LEU A 466 -15.42 5.32 -16.18
CA LEU A 466 -15.88 6.63 -16.64
C LEU A 466 -16.77 6.53 -17.88
N SER A 467 -17.38 7.64 -18.27
CA SER A 467 -18.28 7.71 -19.44
C SER A 467 -17.59 7.41 -20.77
N ASP A 468 -16.27 7.64 -20.86
CA ASP A 468 -15.44 7.32 -22.04
C ASP A 468 -15.03 5.84 -22.11
N GLY A 469 -15.42 5.03 -21.10
CA GLY A 469 -15.09 3.62 -21.00
C GLY A 469 -13.76 3.33 -20.31
N SER A 470 -12.97 4.34 -19.95
CA SER A 470 -11.74 4.16 -19.18
C SER A 470 -12.03 3.60 -17.78
N ARG A 471 -11.13 2.75 -17.27
CA ARG A 471 -11.32 2.01 -16.01
C ARG A 471 -10.14 2.18 -15.08
N GLN A 472 -10.44 2.41 -13.80
CA GLN A 472 -9.49 2.40 -12.69
C GLN A 472 -9.80 1.23 -11.75
N VAL A 473 -8.80 0.39 -11.46
CA VAL A 473 -8.92 -0.66 -10.43
C VAL A 473 -9.03 -0.03 -9.06
N LEU A 474 -9.98 -0.48 -8.28
CA LEU A 474 -10.24 -0.04 -6.90
C LEU A 474 -9.88 -1.12 -5.89
N ALA A 475 -10.21 -2.38 -6.18
CA ALA A 475 -9.92 -3.52 -5.32
C ALA A 475 -9.72 -4.78 -6.16
N VAL A 476 -8.93 -5.71 -5.62
CA VAL A 476 -8.65 -7.01 -6.23
C VAL A 476 -8.79 -8.09 -5.17
N GLY A 477 -9.42 -9.20 -5.52
CA GLY A 477 -9.57 -10.34 -4.64
C GLY A 477 -9.66 -11.64 -5.40
N GLY A 478 -9.92 -12.71 -4.68
CA GLY A 478 -10.09 -14.03 -5.26
C GLY A 478 -9.96 -15.14 -4.24
N GLN A 479 -10.31 -16.35 -4.68
CA GLN A 479 -10.27 -17.52 -3.84
C GLN A 479 -10.02 -18.76 -4.67
N THR A 480 -9.21 -19.68 -4.14
CA THR A 480 -9.06 -21.03 -4.64
C THR A 480 -9.75 -21.99 -3.68
N TRP A 481 -10.59 -22.84 -4.21
CA TRP A 481 -11.21 -23.92 -3.45
C TRP A 481 -10.55 -25.23 -3.83
N ARG A 482 -10.29 -26.04 -2.83
CA ARG A 482 -9.76 -27.38 -2.93
C ARG A 482 -10.74 -28.33 -2.28
N ASN A 483 -10.99 -29.48 -2.92
CA ASN A 483 -11.92 -30.49 -2.43
C ASN A 483 -13.34 -29.95 -2.16
N ALA A 484 -13.79 -28.94 -2.92
CA ALA A 484 -15.13 -28.38 -2.80
C ALA A 484 -16.19 -29.41 -3.23
N SER A 485 -17.40 -29.27 -2.70
CA SER A 485 -18.53 -30.08 -3.18
C SER A 485 -18.87 -29.70 -4.62
N ALA A 486 -19.11 -30.68 -5.46
CA ALA A 486 -19.65 -30.47 -6.81
C ALA A 486 -21.13 -30.05 -6.84
N ALA A 487 -21.80 -30.04 -5.68
CA ALA A 487 -23.17 -29.56 -5.57
C ALA A 487 -23.19 -28.01 -5.67
N SER A 488 -24.32 -27.49 -6.14
CA SER A 488 -24.54 -26.03 -6.11
C SER A 488 -24.50 -25.49 -4.69
N GLY A 489 -23.73 -24.43 -4.48
CA GLY A 489 -23.56 -23.79 -3.16
C GLY A 489 -23.35 -22.29 -3.28
N VAL A 490 -23.48 -21.60 -2.14
CA VAL A 490 -23.13 -20.17 -2.06
C VAL A 490 -21.70 -20.03 -1.59
N TYR A 491 -20.87 -19.39 -2.41
CA TYR A 491 -19.45 -19.21 -2.19
C TYR A 491 -19.15 -17.73 -1.91
N ARG A 492 -18.33 -17.50 -0.88
CA ARG A 492 -17.87 -16.18 -0.48
C ARG A 492 -16.49 -15.93 -1.07
N ILE A 493 -16.35 -14.80 -1.77
CA ILE A 493 -15.09 -14.36 -2.39
C ILE A 493 -14.74 -13.01 -1.77
N PRO A 494 -13.63 -12.90 -1.04
CA PRO A 494 -13.17 -11.61 -0.52
C PRO A 494 -12.65 -10.73 -1.66
N LEU A 495 -13.05 -9.45 -1.66
CA LEU A 495 -12.32 -8.40 -2.34
C LEU A 495 -11.37 -7.78 -1.31
N GLY A 496 -10.12 -7.58 -1.66
CA GLY A 496 -9.16 -6.94 -0.76
C GLY A 496 -9.65 -5.57 -0.29
N CYS A 497 -9.17 -5.13 0.86
CA CYS A 497 -9.53 -3.83 1.41
C CYS A 497 -9.02 -2.68 0.53
N SER A 498 -9.77 -1.57 0.51
CA SER A 498 -9.44 -0.40 -0.28
C SER A 498 -10.11 0.85 0.27
N THR A 499 -9.49 1.99 -0.02
CA THR A 499 -10.14 3.30 0.05
C THR A 499 -10.05 3.94 -1.33
N ALA A 500 -11.21 4.28 -1.90
CA ALA A 500 -11.26 4.85 -3.24
C ALA A 500 -12.37 5.90 -3.36
N VAL A 501 -12.20 6.85 -4.26
CA VAL A 501 -13.21 7.85 -4.61
C VAL A 501 -13.78 7.52 -5.98
N LEU A 502 -15.09 7.35 -6.02
CA LEU A 502 -15.84 7.13 -7.26
C LEU A 502 -16.37 8.47 -7.77
N PRO A 503 -15.95 8.94 -8.95
CA PRO A 503 -16.41 10.20 -9.50
C PRO A 503 -17.91 10.18 -9.82
N VAL A 504 -18.53 11.35 -9.78
CA VAL A 504 -19.90 11.55 -10.28
C VAL A 504 -19.98 11.12 -11.75
N GLY A 505 -21.03 10.40 -12.11
CA GLY A 505 -21.23 9.91 -13.49
C GLY A 505 -20.43 8.64 -13.82
N SER A 506 -19.56 8.18 -12.93
CA SER A 506 -18.89 6.89 -13.12
C SER A 506 -19.84 5.71 -12.84
N ARG A 507 -19.38 4.50 -13.15
CA ARG A 507 -20.05 3.23 -12.84
C ARG A 507 -19.11 2.32 -12.08
N LEU A 508 -19.65 1.51 -11.19
CA LEU A 508 -18.95 0.34 -10.70
C LEU A 508 -18.99 -0.77 -11.76
N VAL A 509 -17.86 -1.42 -11.98
CA VAL A 509 -17.79 -2.64 -12.79
C VAL A 509 -17.09 -3.72 -11.95
N LEU A 510 -17.80 -4.84 -11.76
CA LEU A 510 -17.23 -6.03 -11.12
C LEU A 510 -16.86 -7.03 -12.22
N GLU A 511 -15.58 -7.31 -12.35
CA GLU A 511 -15.08 -8.41 -13.17
C GLU A 511 -14.95 -9.67 -12.32
N VAL A 512 -15.53 -10.77 -12.79
CA VAL A 512 -15.33 -12.11 -12.22
C VAL A 512 -14.64 -12.96 -13.28
N SER A 513 -13.52 -13.56 -12.94
CA SER A 513 -12.68 -14.32 -13.89
C SER A 513 -12.26 -15.68 -13.32
N ASN A 514 -11.81 -16.56 -14.21
CA ASN A 514 -11.26 -17.87 -13.85
C ASN A 514 -9.86 -17.81 -13.23
N GLN A 515 -9.28 -16.62 -13.07
CA GLN A 515 -7.91 -16.43 -12.56
C GLN A 515 -7.82 -15.17 -11.71
N VAL A 516 -6.94 -15.17 -10.72
CA VAL A 516 -6.69 -14.00 -9.87
C VAL A 516 -5.54 -13.18 -10.44
N VAL A 517 -5.86 -12.17 -11.24
CA VAL A 517 -4.90 -11.25 -11.85
C VAL A 517 -4.89 -9.94 -11.10
N GLN A 518 -3.76 -9.56 -10.56
CA GLN A 518 -3.64 -8.40 -9.69
C GLN A 518 -3.49 -7.07 -10.44
N ARG A 519 -2.66 -7.03 -11.48
CA ARG A 519 -2.21 -5.76 -12.05
C ARG A 519 -2.77 -5.51 -13.45
N PRO A 520 -3.55 -4.43 -13.66
CA PRO A 520 -3.92 -4.01 -14.99
C PRO A 520 -2.70 -3.47 -15.74
N GLY A 521 -2.56 -3.81 -17.01
CA GLY A 521 -1.51 -3.29 -17.89
C GLY A 521 -0.12 -3.95 -17.78
N THR A 522 0.08 -4.83 -16.81
CA THR A 522 1.15 -5.83 -16.81
C THR A 522 0.46 -7.18 -16.69
N GLU A 523 -0.04 -7.65 -17.79
CA GLU A 523 -1.12 -8.63 -17.90
C GLU A 523 -0.85 -9.99 -17.26
N ASP A 524 0.35 -10.21 -16.70
CA ASP A 524 0.86 -11.54 -16.41
C ASP A 524 1.30 -11.74 -14.96
N ARG A 525 0.94 -10.84 -14.02
CA ARG A 525 1.25 -11.07 -12.61
C ARG A 525 0.05 -11.62 -11.88
N PHE A 526 0.06 -12.92 -11.71
CA PHE A 526 -0.87 -13.62 -10.83
C PHE A 526 -0.44 -13.44 -9.38
N ARG A 527 -1.34 -13.03 -8.53
CA ARG A 527 -1.11 -13.03 -7.08
C ARG A 527 -1.17 -14.46 -6.55
N LEU A 528 -2.18 -15.20 -6.97
CA LEU A 528 -2.39 -16.58 -6.59
C LEU A 528 -1.86 -17.49 -7.69
N GLN A 529 -1.24 -18.61 -7.29
CA GLN A 529 -0.86 -19.65 -8.21
C GLN A 529 -2.10 -20.14 -8.96
N PRO A 530 -2.15 -20.04 -10.30
CA PRO A 530 -3.31 -20.46 -11.07
C PRO A 530 -3.46 -21.98 -11.03
N LEU A 531 -4.69 -22.45 -11.11
CA LEU A 531 -4.96 -23.88 -11.29
C LEU A 531 -4.63 -24.30 -12.73
N MET A 532 -3.78 -25.31 -12.83
CA MET A 532 -3.28 -25.85 -14.10
C MET A 532 -4.15 -26.98 -14.65
N GLN A 533 -5.43 -27.01 -14.25
CA GLN A 533 -6.43 -27.98 -14.66
C GLN A 533 -7.60 -27.30 -15.33
N SER A 534 -8.17 -27.95 -16.34
CA SER A 534 -9.42 -27.46 -16.96
C SER A 534 -10.58 -27.61 -16.00
N PHE A 535 -11.33 -26.55 -15.81
CA PHE A 535 -12.58 -26.57 -15.05
C PHE A 535 -13.59 -25.61 -15.64
N HIS A 536 -14.84 -25.76 -15.28
CA HIS A 536 -15.84 -24.72 -15.45
C HIS A 536 -16.70 -24.59 -14.20
N VAL A 537 -17.25 -23.38 -14.06
CA VAL A 537 -18.16 -23.05 -12.96
C VAL A 537 -19.40 -22.42 -13.56
N ASP A 538 -20.56 -22.99 -13.26
CA ASP A 538 -21.84 -22.38 -13.59
C ASP A 538 -22.24 -21.42 -12.47
N LEU A 539 -22.55 -20.17 -12.84
CA LEU A 539 -23.05 -19.13 -11.95
C LEU A 539 -24.57 -19.08 -12.08
N ASP A 540 -25.28 -19.30 -10.99
CA ASP A 540 -26.74 -19.28 -10.96
C ASP A 540 -27.23 -17.92 -10.42
N PHE A 541 -28.09 -17.27 -11.19
CA PHE A 541 -28.81 -16.05 -10.80
C PHE A 541 -30.29 -16.39 -10.65
N ASP A 542 -30.77 -16.33 -9.43
CA ASP A 542 -32.14 -16.72 -9.10
C ASP A 542 -32.88 -15.66 -8.29
N ALA A 543 -34.17 -15.86 -8.11
CA ALA A 543 -35.03 -14.96 -7.35
C ALA A 543 -34.66 -14.85 -5.86
N THR A 544 -33.80 -15.75 -5.32
CA THR A 544 -33.33 -15.68 -3.93
C THR A 544 -32.27 -14.62 -3.70
N ARG A 545 -31.74 -14.03 -4.79
CA ARG A 545 -30.72 -12.97 -4.74
C ARG A 545 -29.48 -13.33 -3.94
N MET A 546 -29.05 -14.59 -4.04
CA MET A 546 -27.85 -15.06 -3.34
C MET A 546 -26.57 -14.61 -4.05
N ALA A 547 -26.63 -14.32 -5.37
CA ALA A 547 -25.54 -13.69 -6.10
C ALA A 547 -25.54 -12.18 -5.81
N ARG A 548 -24.61 -11.72 -4.99
CA ARG A 548 -24.56 -10.31 -4.55
C ARG A 548 -23.16 -9.83 -4.21
N LEU A 549 -22.94 -8.56 -4.44
CA LEU A 549 -21.78 -7.81 -4.03
C LEU A 549 -22.13 -6.90 -2.85
N GLU A 550 -21.40 -6.98 -1.77
CA GLU A 550 -21.53 -6.10 -0.61
C GLU A 550 -20.27 -5.23 -0.53
N LEU A 551 -20.45 -3.90 -0.56
CA LEU A 551 -19.38 -2.92 -0.50
C LEU A 551 -19.60 -1.93 0.63
N PRO A 552 -18.58 -1.61 1.44
CA PRO A 552 -18.64 -0.54 2.43
C PRO A 552 -18.49 0.82 1.73
N LEU A 553 -19.62 1.41 1.38
CA LEU A 553 -19.68 2.70 0.70
C LEU A 553 -20.19 3.79 1.63
N ARG A 554 -19.79 5.02 1.34
CA ARG A 554 -20.35 6.21 1.97
C ARG A 554 -20.41 7.38 0.98
N GLY A 555 -21.28 8.36 1.23
CA GLY A 555 -21.19 9.65 0.58
C GLY A 555 -19.87 10.33 0.94
N SER A 556 -19.28 11.06 -0.01
CA SER A 556 -18.03 11.78 0.24
C SER A 556 -18.24 12.85 1.33
N PRO A 557 -17.62 12.75 2.52
CA PRO A 557 -17.81 13.72 3.59
C PRO A 557 -16.93 14.97 3.43
N ARG A 558 -15.98 14.95 2.50
CA ARG A 558 -15.04 16.05 2.26
C ARG A 558 -15.33 16.71 0.93
N PRO A 559 -14.95 17.99 0.78
CA PRO A 559 -15.08 18.65 -0.49
C PRO A 559 -14.21 17.98 -1.54
N ASP A 560 -14.81 17.64 -2.67
CA ASP A 560 -14.11 17.22 -3.87
C ASP A 560 -14.16 18.36 -4.88
N LEU A 561 -13.00 18.72 -5.41
CA LEU A 561 -12.91 19.60 -6.55
C LEU A 561 -12.62 18.76 -7.79
N GLY A 562 -13.50 18.81 -8.76
CA GLY A 562 -13.32 18.18 -10.07
C GLY A 562 -13.27 19.26 -11.16
N THR A 563 -12.59 18.97 -12.23
CA THR A 563 -12.63 19.76 -13.47
C THR A 563 -12.72 18.84 -14.67
N GLY A 564 -13.47 19.24 -15.68
CA GLY A 564 -13.49 18.54 -16.98
C GLY A 564 -12.34 18.95 -17.90
N ILE A 565 -11.50 19.92 -17.49
CA ILE A 565 -10.38 20.44 -18.28
C ILE A 565 -9.12 20.32 -17.46
N PHE A 566 -8.15 19.55 -17.97
CA PHE A 566 -6.86 19.33 -17.35
C PHE A 566 -5.73 20.12 -18.04
N ASP A 567 -5.98 20.60 -19.24
CA ASP A 567 -5.03 21.40 -20.03
C ASP A 567 -5.69 22.73 -20.45
N ILE A 568 -4.97 23.82 -20.28
CA ILE A 568 -5.35 25.16 -20.72
C ILE A 568 -4.31 25.65 -21.70
N GLU A 569 -4.69 25.86 -22.96
CA GLU A 569 -3.78 26.41 -23.97
C GLU A 569 -3.52 27.90 -23.68
N VAL A 570 -2.26 28.28 -23.59
CA VAL A 570 -1.85 29.66 -23.30
C VAL A 570 -2.28 30.62 -24.40
N ASP A 571 -2.21 30.16 -25.67
CA ASP A 571 -2.56 30.97 -26.84
C ASP A 571 -4.07 31.01 -27.11
N ARG A 572 -4.83 30.10 -26.49
CA ARG A 572 -6.30 30.01 -26.59
C ARG A 572 -6.91 29.72 -25.23
N PRO A 573 -6.91 30.67 -24.32
CA PRO A 573 -7.40 30.45 -22.97
C PRO A 573 -8.89 30.08 -23.01
N LEU A 574 -9.23 29.00 -22.34
CA LEU A 574 -10.59 28.46 -22.24
C LEU A 574 -11.21 28.76 -20.88
N ALA A 575 -12.53 28.71 -20.82
CA ALA A 575 -13.22 28.59 -19.55
C ALA A 575 -13.06 27.17 -19.00
N ALA A 576 -12.72 27.04 -17.73
CA ALA A 576 -12.71 25.76 -17.03
C ALA A 576 -13.71 25.80 -15.88
N ASP A 577 -14.83 25.11 -16.05
CA ASP A 577 -15.79 24.92 -14.98
C ASP A 577 -15.28 23.84 -14.04
N MET A 578 -15.20 24.19 -12.77
CA MET A 578 -14.84 23.28 -11.69
C MET A 578 -16.10 22.87 -10.93
N PHE A 579 -16.04 21.78 -10.28
CA PHE A 579 -17.13 21.21 -9.52
C PHE A 579 -16.64 20.86 -8.12
N LEU A 580 -17.14 21.59 -7.12
CA LEU A 580 -16.89 21.29 -5.73
C LEU A 580 -18.08 20.53 -5.17
N GLN A 581 -17.88 19.33 -4.71
CA GLN A 581 -18.90 18.51 -4.08
C GLN A 581 -18.50 18.17 -2.66
N SER A 582 -19.43 18.30 -1.76
CA SER A 582 -19.32 17.80 -0.39
C SER A 582 -20.61 17.04 -0.01
N SER A 583 -20.71 16.52 1.20
CA SER A 583 -21.94 15.87 1.66
C SER A 583 -23.09 16.87 1.85
N VAL A 584 -24.32 16.37 1.79
CA VAL A 584 -25.54 17.17 2.06
C VAL A 584 -25.48 17.82 3.45
N SER A 585 -24.80 17.20 4.42
CA SER A 585 -24.57 17.80 5.75
C SER A 585 -23.72 19.07 5.72
N ARG A 586 -23.16 19.40 4.57
CA ARG A 586 -22.35 20.62 4.31
C ARG A 586 -23.10 21.65 3.45
N ALA A 587 -24.41 21.55 3.35
CA ALA A 587 -25.23 22.56 2.68
C ALA A 587 -25.12 23.90 3.40
N GLY A 588 -25.00 24.99 2.65
CA GLY A 588 -24.84 26.34 3.17
C GLY A 588 -23.52 26.63 3.87
N VAL A 589 -22.52 25.74 3.75
CA VAL A 589 -21.20 25.94 4.36
C VAL A 589 -20.35 26.87 3.48
N PRO A 590 -19.68 27.89 4.06
CA PRO A 590 -18.74 28.72 3.33
C PRO A 590 -17.59 27.90 2.76
N TYR A 591 -17.19 28.21 1.55
CA TYR A 591 -16.04 27.60 0.90
C TYR A 591 -15.15 28.62 0.20
N LEU A 592 -13.90 28.21 -0.04
CA LEU A 592 -12.89 28.93 -0.79
C LEU A 592 -12.11 27.95 -1.67
N VAL A 593 -11.80 28.32 -2.90
CA VAL A 593 -10.83 27.60 -3.74
C VAL A 593 -9.55 28.39 -3.81
N LEU A 594 -8.44 27.79 -3.37
CA LEU A 594 -7.10 28.38 -3.46
C LEU A 594 -6.40 27.87 -4.72
N LEU A 595 -5.68 28.74 -5.40
CA LEU A 595 -4.86 28.41 -6.57
C LEU A 595 -3.39 28.64 -6.28
N SER A 596 -2.51 27.82 -6.84
CA SER A 596 -1.06 27.96 -6.76
C SER A 596 -0.39 27.44 -8.04
N LEU A 597 0.67 28.07 -8.48
CA LEU A 597 1.58 27.57 -9.53
C LEU A 597 2.80 26.85 -8.94
N THR A 598 2.95 26.88 -7.63
CA THR A 598 4.01 26.16 -6.93
C THR A 598 3.51 24.81 -6.48
N PRO A 599 4.28 23.73 -6.71
CA PRO A 599 3.92 22.40 -6.22
C PRO A 599 3.59 22.42 -4.73
N PRO A 600 2.53 21.77 -4.30
CA PRO A 600 2.08 21.81 -2.91
C PRO A 600 3.16 21.38 -1.94
N THR A 601 3.37 22.18 -0.92
CA THR A 601 4.22 21.86 0.22
C THR A 601 3.34 21.60 1.44
N TYR A 602 3.84 20.76 2.34
CA TYR A 602 3.17 20.50 3.58
C TYR A 602 3.09 21.77 4.46
N ASN A 603 1.90 22.09 4.91
CA ASN A 603 1.66 23.15 5.88
C ASN A 603 0.83 22.60 7.04
N ALA A 604 1.31 22.80 8.27
CA ALA A 604 0.51 22.55 9.45
C ALA A 604 -0.44 23.74 9.67
N VAL A 605 -1.73 23.46 9.72
CA VAL A 605 -2.74 24.48 10.06
C VAL A 605 -2.99 24.47 11.56
N SER A 606 -3.31 25.65 12.09
CA SER A 606 -3.86 25.83 13.42
C SER A 606 -5.04 24.86 13.67
N GLY A 607 -4.90 23.96 14.63
CA GLY A 607 -5.87 22.90 14.90
C GLY A 607 -5.36 21.49 14.65
N GLY A 608 -4.07 21.29 14.30
CA GLY A 608 -3.42 19.98 14.22
C GLY A 608 -3.72 19.17 12.96
N ARG A 609 -4.35 19.75 11.94
CA ARG A 609 -4.58 19.08 10.65
C ARG A 609 -3.55 19.53 9.62
N ASP A 610 -3.01 18.56 8.93
CA ASP A 610 -2.07 18.77 7.84
C ASP A 610 -2.82 19.04 6.54
N PHE A 611 -2.44 20.07 5.79
CA PHE A 611 -2.88 20.22 4.42
C PHE A 611 -1.70 20.61 3.52
N TRP A 612 -1.83 20.22 2.26
CA TRP A 612 -0.78 20.39 1.26
C TRP A 612 -1.12 21.55 0.36
N PHE A 613 -0.42 22.66 0.55
CA PHE A 613 -0.56 23.83 -0.28
C PHE A 613 0.71 24.69 -0.21
N ALA A 614 1.12 25.25 -1.33
CA ALA A 614 2.18 26.24 -1.38
C ALA A 614 1.57 27.59 -1.75
N ARG A 615 1.67 28.56 -0.86
CA ARG A 615 1.31 29.93 -1.18
C ARG A 615 2.40 30.56 -2.05
N ASP A 616 2.00 31.16 -3.17
CA ASP A 616 2.86 31.93 -4.07
C ASP A 616 2.18 33.22 -4.51
N ASN A 617 2.85 33.98 -5.36
CA ASN A 617 2.29 35.25 -5.87
C ASN A 617 1.00 35.05 -6.66
N PHE A 618 0.85 33.90 -7.32
CA PHE A 618 -0.39 33.54 -8.03
C PHE A 618 -1.53 33.24 -7.06
N THR A 619 -1.23 32.64 -5.92
CA THR A 619 -2.22 32.45 -4.84
C THR A 619 -2.73 33.78 -4.34
N ASP A 620 -1.84 34.74 -4.08
CA ASP A 620 -2.22 36.06 -3.59
C ASP A 620 -3.03 36.84 -4.63
N PHE A 621 -2.65 36.75 -5.91
CA PHE A 621 -3.42 37.28 -7.03
C PHE A 621 -4.81 36.62 -7.10
N ALA A 622 -4.89 35.29 -7.13
CA ALA A 622 -6.16 34.58 -7.22
C ALA A 622 -7.07 34.89 -6.02
N PHE A 623 -6.52 35.01 -4.83
CA PHE A 623 -7.28 35.40 -3.64
C PHE A 623 -7.85 36.82 -3.73
N GLN A 624 -7.06 37.79 -4.20
CA GLN A 624 -7.54 39.18 -4.39
C GLN A 624 -8.68 39.23 -5.42
N PHE A 625 -8.68 38.34 -6.40
CA PHE A 625 -9.67 38.33 -7.49
C PHE A 625 -10.68 37.18 -7.37
N ALA A 626 -10.75 36.48 -6.21
CA ALA A 626 -11.61 35.30 -6.03
C ALA A 626 -13.12 35.54 -6.24
N ALA A 627 -13.58 36.77 -6.14
CA ALA A 627 -14.95 37.17 -6.45
C ALA A 627 -15.06 37.93 -7.81
N SER A 628 -13.97 38.01 -8.58
CA SER A 628 -13.95 38.70 -9.85
C SER A 628 -14.57 37.88 -11.00
N PRO A 629 -14.85 38.52 -12.14
CA PRO A 629 -15.28 37.80 -13.34
C PRO A 629 -14.28 36.76 -13.88
N LEU A 630 -13.02 36.73 -13.44
CA LEU A 630 -12.02 35.75 -13.83
C LEU A 630 -12.15 34.45 -12.99
N PHE A 631 -12.60 34.57 -11.74
CA PHE A 631 -12.75 33.46 -10.80
C PHE A 631 -14.16 33.43 -10.19
N PRO A 632 -15.23 33.37 -11.00
CA PRO A 632 -16.58 33.36 -10.47
C PRO A 632 -16.82 32.11 -9.62
N GLY A 633 -17.39 32.28 -8.44
CA GLY A 633 -17.71 31.17 -7.56
C GLY A 633 -16.53 30.55 -6.82
N PHE A 634 -15.36 31.18 -6.78
CA PHE A 634 -14.21 30.69 -5.98
C PHE A 634 -14.38 30.92 -4.48
N VAL A 635 -15.26 31.82 -4.10
CA VAL A 635 -15.70 32.04 -2.72
C VAL A 635 -17.22 32.05 -2.72
N GLY A 636 -17.83 31.35 -1.79
CA GLY A 636 -19.28 31.28 -1.71
C GLY A 636 -19.81 30.36 -0.61
N LEU A 637 -21.05 29.96 -0.79
CA LEU A 637 -21.70 28.95 0.04
C LEU A 637 -22.05 27.75 -0.85
N THR A 638 -21.91 26.56 -0.31
CA THR A 638 -22.42 25.33 -0.96
C THR A 638 -23.95 25.39 -1.03
N ASP A 639 -24.53 24.83 -2.09
CA ASP A 639 -25.99 24.74 -2.25
C ASP A 639 -26.65 23.74 -1.29
N ALA A 640 -27.95 23.52 -1.41
CA ALA A 640 -28.72 22.59 -0.59
C ALA A 640 -28.24 21.13 -0.70
N SER A 641 -27.48 20.80 -1.75
CA SER A 641 -26.88 19.48 -1.97
C SER A 641 -25.43 19.39 -1.48
N GLY A 642 -24.88 20.47 -0.91
CA GLY A 642 -23.47 20.55 -0.54
C GLY A 642 -22.54 20.76 -1.73
N VAL A 643 -23.05 21.33 -2.84
CA VAL A 643 -22.34 21.51 -4.10
C VAL A 643 -22.03 23.00 -4.33
N ALA A 644 -20.89 23.28 -4.97
CA ALA A 644 -20.56 24.58 -5.53
C ALA A 644 -19.94 24.43 -6.93
N ARG A 645 -20.00 25.49 -7.73
CA ARG A 645 -19.52 25.48 -9.13
C ARG A 645 -18.56 26.66 -9.37
N PRO A 646 -17.33 26.61 -8.86
CA PRO A 646 -16.31 27.58 -9.20
C PRO A 646 -15.91 27.43 -10.67
N SER A 647 -15.50 28.53 -11.30
CA SER A 647 -15.13 28.53 -12.71
C SER A 647 -13.89 29.40 -12.94
N LEU A 648 -12.97 28.93 -13.74
CA LEU A 648 -11.86 29.70 -14.29
C LEU A 648 -12.32 30.30 -15.62
N ARG A 649 -12.32 31.60 -15.73
CA ARG A 649 -12.81 32.31 -16.95
C ARG A 649 -11.66 32.97 -17.70
N PHE A 650 -10.63 32.19 -18.00
CA PHE A 650 -9.50 32.64 -18.79
C PHE A 650 -9.86 32.96 -20.26
N ASP A 651 -11.00 32.46 -20.74
CA ASP A 651 -11.62 32.85 -22.03
C ASP A 651 -11.93 34.34 -22.14
N ARG A 652 -11.91 35.08 -21.03
CA ARG A 652 -12.07 36.54 -21.00
C ARG A 652 -10.78 37.30 -21.25
N LEU A 653 -9.64 36.62 -21.28
CA LEU A 653 -8.34 37.19 -21.60
C LEU A 653 -8.01 36.91 -23.06
N GLN A 654 -7.37 37.85 -23.74
CA GLN A 654 -6.96 37.64 -25.14
C GLN A 654 -5.91 36.52 -25.25
N GLN A 655 -4.99 36.50 -24.29
CA GLN A 655 -4.00 35.45 -24.13
C GLN A 655 -3.53 35.41 -22.67
N LEU A 656 -3.00 34.28 -22.26
CA LEU A 656 -2.32 34.14 -20.96
C LEU A 656 -0.84 34.50 -21.11
N PRO A 657 -0.17 34.91 -20.02
CA PRO A 657 1.28 35.11 -20.02
C PRO A 657 1.99 33.87 -20.56
N PRO A 658 2.88 33.99 -21.56
CA PRO A 658 3.56 32.83 -22.16
C PRO A 658 4.45 32.09 -21.16
N GLU A 659 4.85 32.74 -20.07
CA GLU A 659 5.61 32.16 -18.96
C GLU A 659 4.85 31.06 -18.21
N LEU A 660 3.52 31.00 -18.35
CA LEU A 660 2.70 29.95 -17.76
C LEU A 660 2.85 28.63 -18.52
N ARG A 661 3.31 28.64 -19.78
CA ARG A 661 3.40 27.43 -20.61
C ARG A 661 4.31 26.38 -19.95
N GLY A 662 3.78 25.19 -19.81
CA GLY A 662 4.46 24.07 -19.17
C GLY A 662 4.38 24.07 -17.64
N LEU A 663 3.73 25.07 -17.02
CA LEU A 663 3.48 25.06 -15.59
C LEU A 663 2.21 24.27 -15.24
N ASP A 664 2.20 23.70 -14.06
CA ASP A 664 1.02 23.09 -13.45
C ASP A 664 0.40 24.07 -12.44
N MET A 665 -0.93 24.19 -12.47
CA MET A 665 -1.70 24.94 -11.49
C MET A 665 -2.45 23.98 -10.57
N TRP A 666 -2.31 24.17 -9.28
CA TRP A 666 -3.02 23.41 -8.25
C TRP A 666 -4.19 24.21 -7.73
N ALA A 667 -5.38 23.62 -7.71
CA ALA A 667 -6.57 24.18 -7.11
C ALA A 667 -7.00 23.35 -5.90
N LEU A 668 -7.03 23.95 -4.72
CA LEU A 668 -7.37 23.32 -3.45
C LEU A 668 -8.72 23.84 -2.93
N PRO A 669 -9.74 22.99 -2.78
CA PRO A 669 -11.00 23.39 -2.15
C PRO A 669 -10.87 23.38 -0.62
N ILE A 670 -11.41 24.40 0.01
CA ILE A 670 -11.47 24.55 1.46
C ILE A 670 -12.92 24.81 1.87
N LEU A 671 -13.43 24.04 2.81
CA LEU A 671 -14.69 24.32 3.50
C LEU A 671 -14.42 24.90 4.88
N LEU A 672 -15.28 25.81 5.29
CA LEU A 672 -15.22 26.51 6.57
C LEU A 672 -16.49 26.22 7.40
N PRO A 673 -16.73 24.98 7.88
CA PRO A 673 -17.94 24.61 8.58
C PRO A 673 -18.01 25.15 10.02
N GLY A 674 -17.05 25.96 10.44
CA GLY A 674 -16.93 26.52 11.79
C GLY A 674 -15.46 26.78 12.14
N PRO A 675 -15.03 26.50 13.35
CA PRO A 675 -13.63 26.71 13.76
C PRO A 675 -12.65 25.74 13.12
N VAL A 676 -13.14 24.74 12.41
CA VAL A 676 -12.34 23.71 11.75
C VAL A 676 -12.33 23.95 10.24
N ILE A 677 -11.13 24.00 9.66
CA ILE A 677 -10.93 24.07 8.21
C ILE A 677 -10.91 22.63 7.66
N GLU A 678 -11.74 22.34 6.65
CA GLU A 678 -11.73 21.08 5.92
C GLU A 678 -11.16 21.33 4.52
N ALA A 679 -9.96 20.80 4.25
CA ALA A 679 -9.36 20.85 2.94
C ALA A 679 -9.66 19.56 2.17
N GLY A 680 -10.02 19.71 0.90
CA GLY A 680 -10.20 18.59 -0.04
C GLY A 680 -8.91 18.22 -0.77
N ALA A 681 -9.02 17.31 -1.73
CA ALA A 681 -7.95 17.01 -2.66
C ALA A 681 -7.81 18.16 -3.67
N SER A 682 -6.56 18.52 -4.02
CA SER A 682 -6.33 19.51 -5.08
C SER A 682 -6.48 18.86 -6.45
N VAL A 683 -6.95 19.67 -7.40
CA VAL A 683 -6.96 19.34 -8.83
C VAL A 683 -5.77 20.03 -9.48
N VAL A 684 -5.16 19.35 -10.43
CA VAL A 684 -4.05 19.88 -11.23
C VAL A 684 -4.54 20.22 -12.62
N VAL A 685 -4.26 21.43 -13.08
CA VAL A 685 -4.51 21.91 -14.43
C VAL A 685 -3.19 22.38 -15.02
N ARG A 686 -2.85 21.88 -16.19
CA ARG A 686 -1.60 22.20 -16.88
C ARG A 686 -1.80 23.28 -17.91
N PHE A 687 -0.91 24.27 -17.95
CA PHE A 687 -0.83 25.24 -19.03
C PHE A 687 0.03 24.70 -20.18
N ARG A 688 -0.54 24.63 -21.37
CA ARG A 688 0.13 24.19 -22.60
C ARG A 688 0.42 25.34 -23.56
#